data_f78bfab89277c736e191fff84cd8c44a
#
_entry.id   f78bfab89277c736e191fff84cd8c44a
#
_cell.length_a   1.000
_cell.length_b   1.000
_cell.length_c   1.000
_cell.angle_alpha   90.00
_cell.angle_beta   90.00
_cell.angle_gamma   90.00
#
_symmetry.space_group_name_H-M   'P 1'
#
loop_
_entity.id
_entity.type
_entity.pdbx_description
1 polymer ?
#
loop_
_entity_poly.entity_id
_entity_poly.type
_entity_poly.pdbx_seq_one_letter_code
_entity_poly.pdbx_strand_id
1 'polypeptide(L)'
;MRLVSALDVPLSLRLPKKTAKALEGAGVATVGDLLMVAPRRYYHWGRLTPLSSLREGEDVTILAEVAGAHLVANRSGSGVRLEVTLTDGVQFLSATFFAKNQYKLAPIERLLTPGQSFLFAGKVGAYRGKLQLTHPSFEGVDGEDIERIASRPIPIYPVTGSLSSWAIARAVGMVLDHLDDADVPDPVPADVRERAGFASHASCLRALHQPETDEDYQQARKALAFTEAFVLQVGLAAQRRGARAVAALASPIEAPLCERFRSSLPFELTDSQREAVVQIGADLAGEVPMQRLLQGDVGSGKTVVALSALLQVVAAGHQGAFVAPTEVLAEQHAASLRALLEPLGMDAPDVCLLTGSTTPAARREIHSAMNAAQPLIVVGTHALFQESVRFADLALVVIDEQHRFGVEQRAALRGAREDGRAVHELVMTATPIPRTIAMTVFGDLDDTRMSGMPSGRTPVATYLADSANVAWVERTWARAAEEIAQGHRVYVVCPRIDASDDVADAEEEGARPLASVEEVAAYLRSHPALSGIAIHELTGRTPSPVKAQIMEDFSAGRAPLLVATTVIEVGVDVSEATLMVILDAQQFGLAQLHQLRGRVGRSSLPSLCIAMHRHELTDSGRARLQAFADTTDGFELAEADLRLRKEGDVLGAGQSGTATHLRFLSVRRDEALIRRAKGEAETLLERDPMLERHPDLARALRAASDGQIEWMQRS
;
A
#
# COMPACT_ATOMS: atom_id res chain seq x y z
N MET A 1 -33.33 -23.27 -7.36
CA MET A 1 -32.94 -22.78 -8.68
C MET A 1 -32.26 -21.44 -8.41
N ARG A 2 -30.93 -21.35 -8.52
CA ARG A 2 -30.21 -20.04 -8.33
C ARG A 2 -30.68 -19.13 -9.47
N LEU A 3 -31.36 -18.03 -9.14
CA LEU A 3 -31.60 -16.96 -10.10
C LEU A 3 -30.21 -16.42 -10.52
N VAL A 4 -29.79 -16.78 -11.73
CA VAL A 4 -28.55 -16.25 -12.33
C VAL A 4 -28.80 -14.78 -12.60
N SER A 5 -27.98 -13.90 -12.01
CA SER A 5 -28.06 -12.47 -12.28
C SER A 5 -27.78 -12.18 -13.75
N ALA A 6 -28.38 -11.13 -14.31
CA ALA A 6 -28.09 -10.68 -15.67
C ALA A 6 -26.59 -10.38 -15.88
N LEU A 7 -25.87 -10.01 -14.83
CA LEU A 7 -24.43 -9.78 -14.85
C LEU A 7 -23.59 -11.07 -14.88
N ASP A 8 -24.12 -12.20 -14.40
CA ASP A 8 -23.42 -13.49 -14.38
C ASP A 8 -23.52 -14.25 -15.72
N VAL A 9 -24.26 -13.71 -16.69
CA VAL A 9 -24.45 -14.35 -17.99
C VAL A 9 -23.13 -14.38 -18.76
N PRO A 10 -22.70 -15.58 -19.26
CA PRO A 10 -21.49 -15.68 -20.06
C PRO A 10 -21.57 -14.85 -21.35
N LEU A 11 -20.47 -14.15 -21.70
CA LEU A 11 -20.40 -13.32 -22.91
C LEU A 11 -20.62 -14.10 -24.20
N SER A 12 -20.31 -15.41 -24.21
CA SER A 12 -20.55 -16.30 -25.36
C SER A 12 -22.04 -16.43 -25.75
N LEU A 13 -22.97 -16.09 -24.84
CA LEU A 13 -24.42 -16.06 -25.10
C LEU A 13 -24.91 -14.69 -25.59
N ARG A 14 -24.13 -13.65 -25.48
CA ARG A 14 -24.52 -12.26 -25.80
C ARG A 14 -23.71 -11.65 -26.94
N LEU A 15 -22.52 -12.18 -27.22
CA LEU A 15 -21.58 -11.63 -28.19
C LEU A 15 -21.21 -12.66 -29.28
N PRO A 16 -20.75 -12.21 -30.46
CA PRO A 16 -20.19 -13.08 -31.48
C PRO A 16 -19.05 -13.92 -30.91
N LYS A 17 -18.99 -15.22 -31.27
CA LYS A 17 -18.04 -16.21 -30.72
C LYS A 17 -16.59 -15.74 -30.73
N LYS A 18 -16.15 -15.04 -31.78
CA LYS A 18 -14.78 -14.53 -31.91
C LYS A 18 -14.47 -13.46 -30.88
N THR A 19 -15.41 -12.53 -30.65
CA THR A 19 -15.28 -11.42 -29.67
C THR A 19 -15.32 -11.98 -28.24
N ALA A 20 -16.29 -12.85 -27.93
CA ALA A 20 -16.39 -13.49 -26.63
C ALA A 20 -15.11 -14.24 -26.27
N LYS A 21 -14.59 -15.09 -27.19
CA LYS A 21 -13.34 -15.83 -26.96
C LYS A 21 -12.11 -14.92 -26.74
N ALA A 22 -12.04 -13.77 -27.43
CA ALA A 22 -10.96 -12.82 -27.25
C ALA A 22 -11.03 -12.11 -25.88
N LEU A 23 -12.24 -11.79 -25.39
CA LEU A 23 -12.48 -11.23 -24.06
C LEU A 23 -12.20 -12.25 -22.95
N GLU A 24 -12.70 -13.49 -23.12
CA GLU A 24 -12.42 -14.60 -22.19
C GLU A 24 -10.90 -14.85 -22.03
N GLY A 25 -10.15 -14.82 -23.14
CA GLY A 25 -8.68 -14.92 -23.12
C GLY A 25 -7.97 -13.79 -22.39
N ALA A 26 -8.67 -12.68 -22.12
CA ALA A 26 -8.19 -11.53 -21.35
C ALA A 26 -8.78 -11.47 -19.93
N GLY A 27 -9.47 -12.55 -19.48
CA GLY A 27 -10.06 -12.63 -18.14
C GLY A 27 -11.43 -11.97 -18.01
N VAL A 28 -12.11 -11.62 -19.12
CA VAL A 28 -13.44 -10.99 -19.15
C VAL A 28 -14.42 -12.04 -19.69
N ALA A 29 -15.11 -12.76 -18.79
CA ALA A 29 -15.94 -13.92 -19.16
C ALA A 29 -17.44 -13.65 -19.12
N THR A 30 -17.90 -12.75 -18.26
CA THR A 30 -19.32 -12.48 -18.02
C THR A 30 -19.72 -11.07 -18.45
N VAL A 31 -21.02 -10.83 -18.54
CA VAL A 31 -21.60 -9.50 -18.76
C VAL A 31 -21.11 -8.50 -17.71
N GLY A 32 -21.11 -8.91 -16.44
CA GLY A 32 -20.62 -8.08 -15.35
C GLY A 32 -19.14 -7.74 -15.49
N ASP A 33 -18.29 -8.71 -15.85
CA ASP A 33 -16.87 -8.44 -16.08
C ASP A 33 -16.67 -7.39 -17.17
N LEU A 34 -17.43 -7.48 -18.28
CA LEU A 34 -17.33 -6.54 -19.40
C LEU A 34 -17.78 -5.14 -18.98
N LEU A 35 -18.91 -5.02 -18.28
CA LEU A 35 -19.44 -3.73 -17.82
C LEU A 35 -18.61 -3.10 -16.70
N MET A 36 -17.75 -3.86 -16.06
CA MET A 36 -16.77 -3.36 -15.08
C MET A 36 -15.41 -2.99 -15.72
N VAL A 37 -15.26 -3.12 -17.05
CA VAL A 37 -14.07 -2.61 -17.75
C VAL A 37 -14.19 -1.10 -17.89
N ALA A 38 -13.54 -0.36 -16.97
CA ALA A 38 -13.58 1.10 -16.98
C ALA A 38 -12.92 1.70 -18.23
N PRO A 39 -13.55 2.67 -18.90
CA PRO A 39 -12.87 3.47 -19.90
C PRO A 39 -11.67 4.20 -19.30
N ARG A 40 -10.55 4.21 -20.03
CA ARG A 40 -9.31 4.88 -19.59
C ARG A 40 -9.43 6.39 -19.66
N ARG A 41 -10.17 6.90 -20.66
CA ARG A 41 -10.43 8.31 -20.93
C ARG A 41 -11.66 8.44 -21.81
N TYR A 42 -12.18 9.68 -21.91
CA TYR A 42 -13.26 10.01 -22.82
C TYR A 42 -12.80 11.08 -23.81
N TYR A 43 -13.20 10.91 -25.05
CA TYR A 43 -12.96 11.88 -26.12
C TYR A 43 -14.22 12.68 -26.41
N HIS A 44 -14.01 13.95 -26.73
CA HIS A 44 -15.08 14.84 -27.20
C HIS A 44 -14.88 15.15 -28.67
N TRP A 45 -15.90 14.89 -29.47
CA TRP A 45 -15.85 15.14 -30.90
C TRP A 45 -15.63 16.63 -31.24
N GLY A 46 -16.22 17.56 -30.50
CA GLY A 46 -16.02 19.00 -30.65
C GLY A 46 -14.60 19.49 -30.33
N ARG A 47 -13.72 18.60 -29.84
CA ARG A 47 -12.30 18.83 -29.61
C ARG A 47 -11.43 17.99 -30.53
N LEU A 48 -11.95 17.64 -31.74
CA LEU A 48 -11.09 17.04 -32.76
C LEU A 48 -9.93 17.99 -33.01
N THR A 49 -8.73 17.42 -32.95
CA THR A 49 -7.52 18.18 -33.20
C THR A 49 -7.48 18.48 -34.69
N PRO A 50 -7.58 19.75 -35.11
CA PRO A 50 -7.42 20.07 -36.53
C PRO A 50 -6.07 19.60 -37.03
N LEU A 51 -5.97 19.15 -38.28
CA LEU A 51 -4.70 18.70 -38.83
C LEU A 51 -3.60 19.78 -38.74
N SER A 52 -4.01 21.05 -38.68
CA SER A 52 -3.12 22.21 -38.52
C SER A 52 -2.48 22.35 -37.13
N SER A 53 -3.02 21.73 -36.09
CA SER A 53 -2.57 21.88 -34.70
C SER A 53 -1.86 20.67 -34.14
N LEU A 54 -1.62 19.62 -34.96
CA LEU A 54 -0.97 18.39 -34.55
C LEU A 54 0.49 18.61 -34.12
N ARG A 55 0.89 18.00 -33.01
CA ARG A 55 2.28 17.99 -32.53
C ARG A 55 2.81 16.58 -32.44
N GLU A 56 4.09 16.40 -32.69
CA GLU A 56 4.76 15.11 -32.52
C GLU A 56 4.68 14.65 -31.05
N GLY A 57 4.39 13.37 -30.87
CA GLY A 57 4.27 12.75 -29.55
C GLY A 57 2.88 12.79 -28.92
N GLU A 58 1.95 13.58 -29.44
CA GLU A 58 0.56 13.68 -28.96
C GLU A 58 -0.27 12.45 -29.38
N ASP A 59 -1.12 11.98 -28.48
CA ASP A 59 -2.20 11.03 -28.79
C ASP A 59 -3.43 11.82 -29.26
N VAL A 60 -3.83 11.63 -30.51
CA VAL A 60 -4.89 12.41 -31.16
C VAL A 60 -6.02 11.55 -31.69
N THR A 61 -7.19 12.14 -31.81
CA THR A 61 -8.29 11.62 -32.61
C THR A 61 -8.67 12.70 -33.64
N ILE A 62 -8.66 12.35 -34.91
CA ILE A 62 -8.96 13.22 -36.02
C ILE A 62 -10.10 12.66 -36.86
N LEU A 63 -10.98 13.52 -37.36
CA LEU A 63 -11.88 13.21 -38.48
C LEU A 63 -11.16 13.59 -39.75
N ALA A 64 -11.03 12.67 -40.65
CA ALA A 64 -10.43 12.97 -41.96
C ALA A 64 -11.07 12.14 -43.04
N GLU A 65 -11.16 12.73 -44.23
CA GLU A 65 -11.52 12.04 -45.46
C GLU A 65 -10.26 11.32 -46.01
N VAL A 66 -10.46 10.14 -46.53
CA VAL A 66 -9.40 9.41 -47.23
C VAL A 66 -9.25 10.04 -48.64
N ALA A 67 -8.15 10.74 -48.86
CA ALA A 67 -7.80 11.28 -50.18
C ALA A 67 -7.17 10.22 -51.08
N GLY A 68 -6.49 9.19 -50.52
CA GLY A 68 -5.93 8.09 -51.26
C GLY A 68 -5.33 7.04 -50.38
N ALA A 69 -5.30 5.78 -50.82
CA ALA A 69 -4.69 4.66 -50.12
C ALA A 69 -3.84 3.83 -51.15
N HIS A 70 -2.57 3.59 -50.84
CA HIS A 70 -1.64 2.91 -51.74
C HIS A 70 -0.78 1.90 -51.00
N LEU A 71 -0.71 0.67 -51.54
CA LEU A 71 0.21 -0.36 -51.06
C LEU A 71 1.61 -0.12 -51.65
N VAL A 72 2.60 -0.06 -50.77
CA VAL A 72 4.01 0.17 -51.13
C VAL A 72 4.90 -0.92 -50.54
N ALA A 73 5.79 -1.51 -51.34
CA ALA A 73 6.79 -2.45 -50.83
C ALA A 73 7.84 -1.72 -49.98
N ASN A 74 8.26 -2.34 -48.86
CA ASN A 74 9.30 -1.75 -48.01
C ASN A 74 10.68 -1.80 -48.74
N ARG A 75 11.43 -0.71 -48.68
CA ARG A 75 12.77 -0.62 -49.31
C ARG A 75 13.79 -1.62 -48.71
N SER A 76 13.55 -2.14 -47.53
CA SER A 76 14.42 -3.15 -46.89
C SER A 76 14.19 -4.59 -47.38
N GLY A 77 13.34 -4.81 -48.39
CA GLY A 77 13.05 -6.12 -48.97
C GLY A 77 12.16 -7.06 -48.14
N SER A 78 11.77 -6.70 -46.93
CA SER A 78 10.90 -7.51 -46.12
C SER A 78 9.64 -6.71 -45.69
N GLY A 79 8.46 -7.14 -46.17
CA GLY A 79 7.16 -6.57 -45.80
C GLY A 79 6.62 -5.49 -46.75
N VAL A 80 5.37 -5.14 -46.53
CA VAL A 80 4.61 -4.11 -47.26
C VAL A 80 4.01 -3.13 -46.31
N ARG A 81 3.74 -1.92 -46.77
CA ARG A 81 3.00 -0.91 -45.99
C ARG A 81 1.85 -0.33 -46.84
N LEU A 82 0.79 -0.01 -46.20
CA LEU A 82 -0.32 0.76 -46.77
C LEU A 82 -0.14 2.21 -46.32
N GLU A 83 0.08 3.11 -47.25
CA GLU A 83 0.14 4.54 -47.04
C GLU A 83 -1.24 5.13 -47.37
N VAL A 84 -1.87 5.74 -46.39
CA VAL A 84 -3.17 6.38 -46.54
C VAL A 84 -2.99 7.88 -46.36
N THR A 85 -3.42 8.65 -47.35
CA THR A 85 -3.43 10.12 -47.29
C THR A 85 -4.78 10.57 -46.77
N LEU A 86 -4.76 11.27 -45.64
CA LEU A 86 -5.93 11.83 -44.96
C LEU A 86 -5.99 13.33 -45.19
N THR A 87 -7.21 13.88 -45.29
CA THR A 87 -7.39 15.32 -45.42
C THR A 87 -8.60 15.81 -44.62
N ASP A 88 -8.51 17.02 -44.09
CA ASP A 88 -9.63 17.78 -43.51
C ASP A 88 -10.19 18.81 -44.49
N GLY A 89 -9.83 18.71 -45.76
CA GLY A 89 -10.18 19.68 -46.83
C GLY A 89 -9.19 20.84 -46.97
N VAL A 90 -8.30 21.06 -45.99
CA VAL A 90 -7.29 22.13 -45.96
C VAL A 90 -5.87 21.58 -45.94
N GLN A 91 -5.63 20.56 -45.13
CA GLN A 91 -4.31 19.95 -44.92
C GLN A 91 -4.33 18.45 -45.19
N PHE A 92 -3.12 17.87 -45.30
CA PHE A 92 -2.92 16.45 -45.52
C PHE A 92 -2.06 15.85 -44.40
N LEU A 93 -2.47 14.65 -43.93
CA LEU A 93 -1.74 13.85 -42.97
C LEU A 93 -1.56 12.44 -43.53
N SER A 94 -0.40 11.81 -43.29
CA SER A 94 -0.17 10.41 -43.67
C SER A 94 -0.54 9.47 -42.53
N ALA A 95 -1.28 8.40 -42.82
CA ALA A 95 -1.46 7.25 -41.93
C ALA A 95 -0.81 6.02 -42.56
N THR A 96 0.05 5.33 -41.81
CA THR A 96 0.86 4.21 -42.34
C THR A 96 0.58 2.93 -41.57
N PHE A 97 0.23 1.86 -42.25
CA PHE A 97 0.02 0.53 -41.71
C PHE A 97 1.11 -0.42 -42.28
N PHE A 98 1.85 -1.11 -41.42
CA PHE A 98 2.89 -2.05 -41.79
C PHE A 98 2.42 -3.50 -41.65
N ALA A 99 2.80 -4.38 -42.60
CA ALA A 99 2.57 -5.82 -42.46
C ALA A 99 3.66 -6.65 -43.16
N LYS A 100 3.81 -7.91 -42.77
CA LYS A 100 4.75 -8.85 -43.40
C LYS A 100 4.35 -9.22 -44.83
N ASN A 101 3.02 -9.15 -45.15
CA ASN A 101 2.53 -9.46 -46.50
C ASN A 101 1.28 -8.61 -46.83
N GLN A 102 0.98 -8.45 -48.10
CA GLN A 102 -0.16 -7.65 -48.61
C GLN A 102 -1.53 -8.18 -48.18
N TYR A 103 -1.67 -9.49 -47.92
CA TYR A 103 -2.98 -10.09 -47.55
C TYR A 103 -3.51 -9.56 -46.20
N LYS A 104 -2.61 -9.13 -45.33
CA LYS A 104 -2.99 -8.53 -44.05
C LYS A 104 -3.51 -7.10 -44.17
N LEU A 105 -3.04 -6.36 -45.22
CA LEU A 105 -3.43 -4.97 -45.45
C LEU A 105 -4.61 -4.82 -46.42
N ALA A 106 -4.85 -5.82 -47.29
CA ALA A 106 -5.95 -5.81 -48.24
C ALA A 106 -7.36 -5.55 -47.63
N PRO A 107 -7.70 -6.08 -46.44
CA PRO A 107 -8.97 -5.71 -45.80
C PRO A 107 -9.03 -4.23 -45.38
N ILE A 108 -7.90 -3.67 -44.92
CA ILE A 108 -7.80 -2.26 -44.50
C ILE A 108 -7.90 -1.37 -45.73
N GLU A 109 -7.18 -1.69 -46.81
CA GLU A 109 -7.22 -0.97 -48.08
C GLU A 109 -8.64 -0.92 -48.69
N ARG A 110 -9.38 -2.02 -48.62
CA ARG A 110 -10.79 -2.08 -49.10
C ARG A 110 -11.74 -1.26 -48.25
N LEU A 111 -11.47 -1.07 -46.97
CA LEU A 111 -12.30 -0.25 -46.06
C LEU A 111 -11.99 1.23 -46.23
N LEU A 112 -10.71 1.59 -46.37
CA LEU A 112 -10.29 3.00 -46.50
C LEU A 112 -10.36 3.48 -47.96
N THR A 113 -11.59 3.61 -48.47
CA THR A 113 -11.84 4.05 -49.83
C THR A 113 -11.77 5.57 -49.93
N PRO A 114 -11.17 6.13 -51.00
CA PRO A 114 -11.14 7.58 -51.24
C PRO A 114 -12.56 8.20 -51.28
N GLY A 115 -12.68 9.38 -50.68
CA GLY A 115 -13.95 10.12 -50.56
C GLY A 115 -14.80 9.71 -49.35
N GLN A 116 -14.39 8.73 -48.55
CA GLN A 116 -15.08 8.39 -47.32
C GLN A 116 -14.38 9.00 -46.10
N SER A 117 -15.18 9.43 -45.14
CA SER A 117 -14.70 10.00 -43.87
C SER A 117 -14.58 8.94 -42.81
N PHE A 118 -13.48 8.98 -42.08
CA PHE A 118 -13.20 8.10 -40.97
C PHE A 118 -12.67 8.87 -39.75
N LEU A 119 -12.90 8.33 -38.59
CA LEU A 119 -12.16 8.69 -37.39
C LEU A 119 -10.85 7.92 -37.37
N PHE A 120 -9.77 8.62 -37.17
CA PHE A 120 -8.47 8.03 -36.92
C PHE A 120 -7.97 8.39 -35.53
N ALA A 121 -7.60 7.40 -34.71
CA ALA A 121 -7.05 7.62 -33.39
C ALA A 121 -5.67 6.96 -33.29
N GLY A 122 -4.68 7.72 -32.81
CA GLY A 122 -3.31 7.21 -32.66
C GLY A 122 -2.33 8.28 -32.19
N LYS A 123 -1.10 7.86 -31.98
CA LYS A 123 0.00 8.75 -31.62
C LYS A 123 0.61 9.39 -32.86
N VAL A 124 0.75 10.71 -32.82
CA VAL A 124 1.40 11.47 -33.88
C VAL A 124 2.92 11.23 -33.82
N GLY A 125 3.48 10.67 -34.84
CA GLY A 125 4.93 10.55 -35.05
C GLY A 125 5.42 11.45 -36.16
N ALA A 126 6.72 11.58 -36.33
CA ALA A 126 7.33 12.25 -37.47
C ALA A 126 8.17 11.29 -38.29
N TYR A 127 8.05 11.35 -39.64
CA TYR A 127 8.92 10.65 -40.54
C TYR A 127 9.40 11.62 -41.65
N ARG A 128 10.73 11.78 -41.77
CA ARG A 128 11.36 12.72 -42.69
C ARG A 128 10.82 14.16 -42.60
N GLY A 129 10.56 14.63 -41.36
CA GLY A 129 10.05 15.98 -41.10
C GLY A 129 8.56 16.18 -41.38
N LYS A 130 7.80 15.13 -41.72
CA LYS A 130 6.33 15.19 -41.87
C LYS A 130 5.67 14.40 -40.77
N LEU A 131 4.61 14.97 -40.19
CA LEU A 131 3.77 14.29 -39.20
C LEU A 131 3.04 13.12 -39.85
N GLN A 132 2.90 12.02 -39.12
CA GLN A 132 2.15 10.85 -39.54
C GLN A 132 1.52 10.12 -38.36
N LEU A 133 0.48 9.33 -38.63
CA LEU A 133 -0.06 8.33 -37.72
C LEU A 133 0.49 6.94 -38.10
N THR A 134 1.03 6.22 -37.15
CA THR A 134 1.53 4.85 -37.37
C THR A 134 0.56 3.84 -36.74
N HIS A 135 0.02 2.94 -37.57
CA HIS A 135 -1.01 1.98 -37.15
C HIS A 135 -2.18 2.62 -36.38
N PRO A 136 -2.78 3.74 -36.87
CA PRO A 136 -3.92 4.32 -36.20
C PRO A 136 -5.10 3.33 -36.17
N SER A 137 -5.86 3.37 -35.09
CA SER A 137 -7.21 2.80 -35.09
C SER A 137 -8.10 3.68 -35.96
N PHE A 138 -9.01 3.08 -36.74
CA PHE A 138 -9.94 3.87 -37.57
C PHE A 138 -11.32 3.25 -37.58
N GLU A 139 -12.34 4.09 -37.75
CA GLU A 139 -13.74 3.70 -37.86
C GLU A 139 -14.45 4.58 -38.90
N GLY A 140 -15.26 3.92 -39.77
CA GLY A 140 -16.08 4.61 -40.75
C GLY A 140 -17.23 5.36 -40.04
N VAL A 141 -17.56 6.53 -40.52
CA VAL A 141 -18.59 7.39 -39.92
C VAL A 141 -19.65 7.70 -40.96
N ASP A 142 -20.86 7.22 -40.74
CA ASP A 142 -22.02 7.57 -41.55
C ASP A 142 -22.63 8.91 -41.11
N GLY A 143 -23.21 9.69 -42.04
CA GLY A 143 -23.63 11.06 -41.78
C GLY A 143 -24.62 11.26 -40.63
N GLU A 144 -25.52 10.30 -40.38
CA GLU A 144 -26.45 10.33 -39.23
C GLU A 144 -25.79 10.03 -37.89
N ASP A 145 -24.73 9.24 -37.89
CA ASP A 145 -23.95 8.95 -36.70
C ASP A 145 -23.02 10.11 -36.28
N ILE A 146 -22.63 10.96 -37.21
CA ILE A 146 -21.75 12.12 -36.94
C ILE A 146 -22.37 13.09 -35.93
N GLU A 147 -23.65 13.47 -36.09
CA GLU A 147 -24.31 14.41 -35.18
C GLU A 147 -24.51 13.78 -33.77
N ARG A 148 -24.86 12.49 -33.70
CA ARG A 148 -25.04 11.76 -32.44
C ARG A 148 -23.73 11.52 -31.71
N ILE A 149 -22.66 11.21 -32.44
CA ILE A 149 -21.32 10.98 -31.90
C ILE A 149 -20.66 12.33 -31.58
N ALA A 150 -20.97 13.40 -32.33
CA ALA A 150 -20.41 14.74 -32.12
C ALA A 150 -20.85 15.40 -30.80
N SER A 151 -21.97 14.99 -30.23
CA SER A 151 -22.53 15.59 -29.02
C SER A 151 -22.16 14.88 -27.71
N ARG A 152 -21.63 13.66 -27.76
CA ARG A 152 -21.41 12.81 -26.57
C ARG A 152 -19.95 12.47 -26.32
N PRO A 153 -19.52 12.31 -25.05
CA PRO A 153 -18.20 11.80 -24.74
C PRO A 153 -18.05 10.36 -25.21
N ILE A 154 -16.99 10.05 -25.95
CA ILE A 154 -16.69 8.71 -26.49
C ILE A 154 -15.75 7.96 -25.53
N PRO A 155 -16.15 6.82 -24.95
CA PRO A 155 -15.29 6.05 -24.04
C PRO A 155 -14.16 5.37 -24.80
N ILE A 156 -12.93 5.53 -24.32
CA ILE A 156 -11.74 4.85 -24.82
C ILE A 156 -11.29 3.81 -23.83
N TYR A 157 -11.35 2.55 -24.22
CA TYR A 157 -10.99 1.41 -23.38
C TYR A 157 -9.51 1.07 -23.50
N PRO A 158 -8.90 0.48 -22.45
CA PRO A 158 -7.57 -0.10 -22.55
C PRO A 158 -7.58 -1.22 -23.59
N VAL A 159 -6.47 -1.36 -24.37
CA VAL A 159 -6.31 -2.48 -25.29
C VAL A 159 -6.27 -3.77 -24.47
N THR A 160 -7.23 -4.66 -24.74
CA THR A 160 -7.40 -5.91 -23.98
C THR A 160 -7.15 -7.08 -24.93
N GLY A 161 -6.03 -7.74 -24.79
CA GLY A 161 -5.63 -8.83 -25.68
C GLY A 161 -5.46 -8.34 -27.12
N SER A 162 -6.22 -8.95 -28.06
CA SER A 162 -6.21 -8.61 -29.49
C SER A 162 -7.33 -7.61 -29.89
N LEU A 163 -8.12 -7.12 -28.92
CA LEU A 163 -9.27 -6.26 -29.20
C LEU A 163 -8.88 -4.78 -29.11
N SER A 164 -9.30 -4.02 -30.12
CA SER A 164 -9.22 -2.55 -30.09
C SER A 164 -10.27 -1.95 -29.17
N SER A 165 -10.04 -0.71 -28.72
CA SER A 165 -11.03 0.06 -27.93
C SER A 165 -12.42 0.06 -28.52
N TRP A 166 -12.53 0.22 -29.85
CA TRP A 166 -13.79 0.21 -30.60
C TRP A 166 -14.51 -1.15 -30.58
N ALA A 167 -13.75 -2.24 -30.65
CA ALA A 167 -14.32 -3.57 -30.55
C ALA A 167 -14.93 -3.81 -29.16
N ILE A 168 -14.30 -3.28 -28.12
CA ILE A 168 -14.80 -3.34 -26.74
C ILE A 168 -16.04 -2.45 -26.62
N ALA A 169 -15.99 -1.19 -27.10
CA ALA A 169 -17.13 -0.28 -27.08
C ALA A 169 -18.37 -0.88 -27.75
N ARG A 170 -18.19 -1.52 -28.91
CA ARG A 170 -19.27 -2.22 -29.63
C ARG A 170 -19.81 -3.43 -28.85
N ALA A 171 -18.94 -4.21 -28.23
CA ALA A 171 -19.34 -5.32 -27.38
C ALA A 171 -20.15 -4.87 -26.18
N VAL A 172 -19.72 -3.78 -25.53
CA VAL A 172 -20.45 -3.11 -24.42
C VAL A 172 -21.83 -2.63 -24.90
N GLY A 173 -21.89 -1.94 -26.06
CA GLY A 173 -23.17 -1.48 -26.64
C GLY A 173 -24.14 -2.63 -26.84
N MET A 174 -23.71 -3.73 -27.51
CA MET A 174 -24.55 -4.91 -27.73
C MET A 174 -25.07 -5.52 -26.42
N VAL A 175 -24.26 -5.50 -25.37
CA VAL A 175 -24.70 -6.02 -24.07
C VAL A 175 -25.69 -5.08 -23.40
N LEU A 176 -25.44 -3.77 -23.41
CA LEU A 176 -26.32 -2.76 -22.80
C LEU A 176 -27.68 -2.67 -23.50
N ASP A 177 -27.75 -2.85 -24.84
CA ASP A 177 -28.99 -2.86 -25.61
C ASP A 177 -29.95 -3.99 -25.22
N HIS A 178 -29.40 -5.09 -24.66
CA HIS A 178 -30.16 -6.27 -24.25
C HIS A 178 -30.24 -6.45 -22.72
N LEU A 179 -29.81 -5.48 -21.97
CA LEU A 179 -29.80 -5.50 -20.50
C LEU A 179 -31.01 -4.69 -19.97
N ASP A 180 -31.92 -5.38 -19.28
CA ASP A 180 -32.97 -4.71 -18.54
C ASP A 180 -32.41 -4.19 -17.21
N ASP A 181 -32.64 -2.90 -16.92
CA ASP A 181 -32.14 -2.27 -15.70
C ASP A 181 -32.74 -2.91 -14.44
N ALA A 182 -33.93 -3.50 -14.52
CA ALA A 182 -34.56 -4.21 -13.43
C ALA A 182 -33.85 -5.55 -13.08
N ASP A 183 -33.12 -6.13 -14.04
CA ASP A 183 -32.39 -7.39 -13.85
C ASP A 183 -30.96 -7.18 -13.32
N VAL A 184 -30.51 -5.89 -13.24
CA VAL A 184 -29.18 -5.55 -12.70
C VAL A 184 -29.25 -5.43 -11.19
N PRO A 185 -28.56 -6.29 -10.44
CA PRO A 185 -28.55 -6.22 -8.98
C PRO A 185 -27.86 -4.94 -8.51
N ASP A 186 -28.46 -4.27 -7.52
CA ASP A 186 -27.89 -3.08 -6.90
C ASP A 186 -27.34 -3.43 -5.50
N PRO A 187 -26.01 -3.48 -5.34
CA PRO A 187 -25.40 -3.77 -4.04
C PRO A 187 -25.69 -2.70 -2.98
N VAL A 188 -26.03 -1.48 -3.40
CA VAL A 188 -26.32 -0.36 -2.50
C VAL A 188 -27.84 -0.25 -2.31
N PRO A 189 -28.37 -0.44 -1.08
CA PRO A 189 -29.79 -0.28 -0.83
C PRO A 189 -30.33 1.09 -1.27
N ALA A 190 -31.58 1.13 -1.76
CA ALA A 190 -32.18 2.33 -2.34
C ALA A 190 -32.14 3.55 -1.42
N ASP A 191 -32.46 3.34 -0.12
CA ASP A 191 -32.41 4.38 0.90
C ASP A 191 -31.01 4.93 1.17
N VAL A 192 -29.98 4.07 1.12
CA VAL A 192 -28.56 4.45 1.24
C VAL A 192 -28.16 5.25 0.01
N ARG A 193 -28.51 4.76 -1.16
CA ARG A 193 -28.21 5.39 -2.44
C ARG A 193 -28.83 6.79 -2.56
N GLU A 194 -30.12 6.92 -2.18
CA GLU A 194 -30.82 8.21 -2.19
C GLU A 194 -30.17 9.23 -1.24
N ARG A 195 -29.84 8.81 0.00
CA ARG A 195 -29.06 9.66 0.93
C ARG A 195 -27.69 10.02 0.37
N ALA A 196 -27.07 9.11 -0.36
CA ALA A 196 -25.78 9.36 -1.00
C ALA A 196 -25.87 10.29 -2.22
N GLY A 197 -27.06 10.45 -2.80
CA GLY A 197 -27.30 11.27 -3.98
C GLY A 197 -26.81 10.61 -5.27
N PHE A 198 -26.85 9.25 -5.34
CA PHE A 198 -26.41 8.48 -6.50
C PHE A 198 -27.57 7.82 -7.24
N ALA A 199 -27.40 7.63 -8.54
CA ALA A 199 -28.31 6.88 -9.39
C ALA A 199 -28.20 5.36 -9.13
N SER A 200 -29.10 4.55 -9.70
CA SER A 200 -29.07 3.08 -9.60
C SER A 200 -27.78 2.51 -10.22
N HIS A 201 -27.41 1.30 -9.79
CA HIS A 201 -26.22 0.62 -10.31
C HIS A 201 -26.31 0.46 -11.84
N ALA A 202 -27.47 0.06 -12.36
CA ALA A 202 -27.73 -0.05 -13.79
C ALA A 202 -27.53 1.29 -14.52
N SER A 203 -28.13 2.37 -14.00
CA SER A 203 -27.96 3.71 -14.59
C SER A 203 -26.50 4.17 -14.57
N CYS A 204 -25.76 3.87 -13.51
CA CYS A 204 -24.34 4.19 -13.42
C CYS A 204 -23.50 3.41 -14.44
N LEU A 205 -23.78 2.12 -14.65
CA LEU A 205 -23.11 1.33 -15.68
C LEU A 205 -23.39 1.87 -17.09
N ARG A 206 -24.64 2.26 -17.37
CA ARG A 206 -24.98 2.91 -18.66
C ARG A 206 -24.26 4.24 -18.83
N ALA A 207 -24.31 5.13 -17.85
CA ALA A 207 -23.66 6.43 -17.90
C ALA A 207 -22.14 6.34 -17.98
N LEU A 208 -21.53 5.29 -17.42
CA LEU A 208 -20.09 5.03 -17.57
C LEU A 208 -19.70 4.72 -19.02
N HIS A 209 -20.52 3.97 -19.73
CA HIS A 209 -20.19 3.46 -21.08
C HIS A 209 -20.85 4.25 -22.21
N GLN A 210 -21.96 4.89 -21.95
CA GLN A 210 -22.74 5.66 -22.91
C GLN A 210 -23.16 7.02 -22.31
N PRO A 211 -22.19 7.85 -21.83
CA PRO A 211 -22.52 9.13 -21.22
C PRO A 211 -23.09 10.11 -22.26
N GLU A 212 -24.01 10.95 -21.83
CA GLU A 212 -24.47 12.07 -22.65
C GLU A 212 -23.62 13.32 -22.44
N THR A 213 -23.11 13.49 -21.21
CA THR A 213 -22.26 14.62 -20.80
C THR A 213 -21.04 14.13 -20.02
N ASP A 214 -20.07 15.02 -19.80
CA ASP A 214 -18.92 14.74 -18.92
C ASP A 214 -19.35 14.50 -17.48
N GLU A 215 -20.38 15.17 -17.05
CA GLU A 215 -20.89 15.05 -15.69
C GLU A 215 -21.46 13.64 -15.44
N ASP A 216 -22.13 13.05 -16.43
CA ASP A 216 -22.73 11.72 -16.32
C ASP A 216 -21.69 10.65 -15.97
N TYR A 217 -20.60 10.56 -16.75
CA TYR A 217 -19.60 9.53 -16.46
C TYR A 217 -18.79 9.81 -15.19
N GLN A 218 -18.62 11.09 -14.82
CA GLN A 218 -17.95 11.45 -13.57
C GLN A 218 -18.80 11.06 -12.36
N GLN A 219 -20.11 11.33 -12.40
CA GLN A 219 -21.04 10.91 -11.35
C GLN A 219 -21.19 9.39 -11.31
N ALA A 220 -21.28 8.72 -12.45
CA ALA A 220 -21.31 7.27 -12.54
C ALA A 220 -20.06 6.65 -11.90
N ARG A 221 -18.86 7.17 -12.21
CA ARG A 221 -17.61 6.69 -11.62
C ARG A 221 -17.58 6.89 -10.11
N LYS A 222 -18.05 8.03 -9.60
CA LYS A 222 -18.15 8.27 -8.14
C LYS A 222 -19.13 7.31 -7.47
N ALA A 223 -20.27 7.05 -8.10
CA ALA A 223 -21.26 6.11 -7.57
C ALA A 223 -20.72 4.68 -7.54
N LEU A 224 -20.01 4.24 -8.59
CA LEU A 224 -19.37 2.91 -8.63
C LEU A 224 -18.24 2.81 -7.60
N ALA A 225 -17.44 3.86 -7.40
CA ALA A 225 -16.45 3.95 -6.34
C ALA A 225 -17.10 3.86 -4.94
N PHE A 226 -18.24 4.52 -4.74
CA PHE A 226 -19.00 4.40 -3.51
C PHE A 226 -19.54 2.98 -3.31
N THR A 227 -20.02 2.33 -4.38
CA THR A 227 -20.48 0.94 -4.32
C THR A 227 -19.37 0.01 -3.85
N GLU A 228 -18.16 0.11 -4.42
CA GLU A 228 -16.99 -0.67 -3.98
C GLU A 228 -16.63 -0.38 -2.52
N ALA A 229 -16.60 0.90 -2.13
CA ALA A 229 -16.33 1.30 -0.74
C ALA A 229 -17.39 0.77 0.22
N PHE A 230 -18.68 0.83 -0.17
CA PHE A 230 -19.79 0.40 0.68
C PHE A 230 -19.79 -1.12 0.90
N VAL A 231 -19.62 -1.91 -0.16
CA VAL A 231 -19.51 -3.38 -0.04
C VAL A 231 -18.31 -3.77 0.85
N LEU A 232 -17.15 -3.12 0.66
CA LEU A 232 -15.97 -3.33 1.50
C LEU A 232 -16.25 -3.01 2.96
N GLN A 233 -16.85 -1.83 3.24
CA GLN A 233 -17.12 -1.38 4.61
C GLN A 233 -18.19 -2.23 5.31
N VAL A 234 -19.20 -2.71 4.58
CA VAL A 234 -20.18 -3.67 5.14
C VAL A 234 -19.50 -4.98 5.50
N GLY A 235 -18.60 -5.50 4.67
CA GLY A 235 -17.82 -6.70 4.97
C GLY A 235 -16.99 -6.55 6.25
N LEU A 236 -16.24 -5.45 6.36
CA LEU A 236 -15.42 -5.14 7.53
C LEU A 236 -16.27 -4.94 8.79
N ALA A 237 -17.40 -4.24 8.69
CA ALA A 237 -18.30 -4.03 9.82
C ALA A 237 -19.01 -5.33 10.27
N ALA A 238 -19.35 -6.23 9.33
CA ALA A 238 -19.90 -7.54 9.64
C ALA A 238 -18.88 -8.43 10.38
N GLN A 239 -17.62 -8.43 9.94
CA GLN A 239 -16.52 -9.12 10.63
C GLN A 239 -16.32 -8.59 12.06
N ARG A 240 -16.28 -7.26 12.24
CA ARG A 240 -16.23 -6.63 13.57
C ARG A 240 -17.37 -7.08 14.45
N ARG A 241 -18.59 -7.06 13.93
CA ARG A 241 -19.78 -7.47 14.69
C ARG A 241 -19.68 -8.92 15.12
N GLY A 242 -19.24 -9.81 14.22
CA GLY A 242 -19.00 -11.21 14.54
C GLY A 242 -17.95 -11.39 15.66
N ALA A 243 -16.84 -10.66 15.57
CA ALA A 243 -15.81 -10.68 16.60
C ALA A 243 -16.30 -10.13 17.94
N ARG A 244 -17.12 -9.08 17.95
CA ARG A 244 -17.69 -8.46 19.16
C ARG A 244 -18.85 -9.27 19.79
N ALA A 245 -19.38 -10.28 19.10
CA ALA A 245 -20.43 -11.14 19.62
C ALA A 245 -19.95 -12.14 20.68
N VAL A 246 -18.62 -12.39 20.74
CA VAL A 246 -18.01 -13.27 21.74
C VAL A 246 -17.50 -12.41 22.87
N ALA A 247 -17.88 -12.72 24.11
CA ALA A 247 -17.45 -11.95 25.28
C ALA A 247 -15.95 -12.14 25.57
N ALA A 248 -15.29 -11.08 26.02
CA ALA A 248 -13.91 -11.09 26.50
C ALA A 248 -13.84 -11.00 28.03
N LEU A 249 -12.63 -11.08 28.59
CA LEU A 249 -12.40 -10.91 30.03
C LEU A 249 -12.29 -9.43 30.37
N ALA A 250 -13.21 -8.92 31.17
CA ALA A 250 -13.17 -7.53 31.64
C ALA A 250 -12.05 -7.36 32.68
N SER A 251 -11.20 -6.37 32.51
CA SER A 251 -10.11 -6.00 33.43
C SER A 251 -10.35 -4.58 33.96
N PRO A 252 -10.67 -4.39 35.24
CA PRO A 252 -10.99 -3.08 35.82
C PRO A 252 -9.85 -2.06 35.65
N ILE A 253 -10.22 -0.79 35.41
CA ILE A 253 -9.26 0.32 35.22
C ILE A 253 -8.55 0.66 36.53
N GLU A 254 -9.30 0.64 37.65
CA GLU A 254 -8.81 1.06 38.97
C GLU A 254 -8.11 -0.08 39.68
N ALA A 255 -6.85 -0.34 39.27
CA ALA A 255 -5.97 -1.29 39.95
C ALA A 255 -4.81 -0.54 40.62
N PRO A 256 -4.54 -0.75 41.90
CA PRO A 256 -3.46 -0.07 42.65
C PRO A 256 -2.08 -0.27 41.98
N LEU A 257 -1.87 -1.40 41.33
CA LEU A 257 -0.64 -1.69 40.56
C LEU A 257 -0.43 -0.70 39.42
N CYS A 258 -1.49 -0.40 38.66
CA CYS A 258 -1.41 0.53 37.52
C CYS A 258 -1.11 1.97 37.96
N GLU A 259 -1.66 2.40 39.09
CA GLU A 259 -1.40 3.73 39.64
C GLU A 259 0.04 3.86 40.16
N ARG A 260 0.52 2.86 40.87
CA ARG A 260 1.93 2.80 41.35
C ARG A 260 2.90 2.77 40.19
N PHE A 261 2.63 2.00 39.15
CA PHE A 261 3.43 1.99 37.93
C PHE A 261 3.51 3.39 37.32
N ARG A 262 2.38 4.04 37.12
CA ARG A 262 2.37 5.41 36.53
C ARG A 262 3.17 6.41 37.38
N SER A 263 3.08 6.29 38.70
CA SER A 263 3.80 7.16 39.64
C SER A 263 5.29 6.86 39.72
N SER A 264 5.72 5.65 39.35
CA SER A 264 7.12 5.20 39.40
C SER A 264 7.89 5.48 38.08
N LEU A 265 7.21 5.91 37.04
CA LEU A 265 7.89 6.24 35.77
C LEU A 265 8.89 7.38 35.94
N PRO A 266 10.10 7.27 35.37
CA PRO A 266 11.15 8.30 35.45
C PRO A 266 10.85 9.54 34.56
N PHE A 267 9.67 9.60 33.94
CA PHE A 267 9.23 10.68 33.06
C PHE A 267 7.69 10.79 33.12
N GLU A 268 7.19 11.97 32.75
CA GLU A 268 5.75 12.18 32.60
C GLU A 268 5.27 11.69 31.23
N LEU A 269 4.09 11.04 31.22
CA LEU A 269 3.45 10.67 29.97
C LEU A 269 3.02 11.92 29.20
N THR A 270 3.15 11.91 27.89
CA THR A 270 2.61 12.95 27.01
C THR A 270 1.09 12.92 27.02
N ASP A 271 0.42 14.00 26.56
CA ASP A 271 -1.03 14.04 26.46
C ASP A 271 -1.57 12.91 25.59
N SER A 272 -0.94 12.66 24.44
CA SER A 272 -1.33 11.58 23.53
C SER A 272 -1.13 10.18 24.14
N GLN A 273 -0.09 9.98 24.94
CA GLN A 273 0.12 8.73 25.68
C GLN A 273 -0.95 8.54 26.76
N ARG A 274 -1.28 9.59 27.53
CA ARG A 274 -2.34 9.55 28.54
C ARG A 274 -3.69 9.20 27.90
N GLU A 275 -4.02 9.85 26.80
CA GLU A 275 -5.26 9.58 26.06
C GLU A 275 -5.31 8.14 25.55
N ALA A 276 -4.21 7.62 24.98
CA ALA A 276 -4.12 6.24 24.53
C ALA A 276 -4.32 5.25 25.69
N VAL A 277 -3.69 5.48 26.85
CA VAL A 277 -3.86 4.64 28.05
C VAL A 277 -5.32 4.65 28.51
N VAL A 278 -6.00 5.81 28.51
CA VAL A 278 -7.42 5.92 28.91
C VAL A 278 -8.32 5.17 27.92
N GLN A 279 -8.11 5.34 26.60
CA GLN A 279 -8.93 4.66 25.58
C GLN A 279 -8.77 3.13 25.68
N ILE A 280 -7.52 2.64 25.73
CA ILE A 280 -7.22 1.21 25.84
C ILE A 280 -7.74 0.64 27.15
N GLY A 281 -7.56 1.38 28.26
CA GLY A 281 -8.03 0.97 29.58
C GLY A 281 -9.56 0.84 29.64
N ALA A 282 -10.29 1.75 29.00
CA ALA A 282 -11.74 1.70 28.91
C ALA A 282 -12.22 0.47 28.11
N ASP A 283 -11.55 0.16 26.99
CA ASP A 283 -11.87 -1.04 26.21
C ASP A 283 -11.64 -2.33 27.01
N LEU A 284 -10.50 -2.44 27.72
CA LEU A 284 -10.15 -3.61 28.54
C LEU A 284 -11.09 -3.81 29.72
N ALA A 285 -11.73 -2.75 30.21
CA ALA A 285 -12.70 -2.83 31.29
C ALA A 285 -14.06 -3.39 30.85
N GLY A 286 -14.31 -3.47 29.55
CA GLY A 286 -15.55 -3.99 28.97
C GLY A 286 -15.48 -5.49 28.70
N GLU A 287 -16.65 -6.11 28.50
CA GLU A 287 -16.77 -7.50 28.06
C GLU A 287 -16.68 -7.64 26.53
N VAL A 288 -16.66 -6.53 25.79
CA VAL A 288 -16.47 -6.52 24.32
C VAL A 288 -15.00 -6.64 24.01
N PRO A 289 -14.56 -7.61 23.19
CA PRO A 289 -13.15 -7.75 22.87
C PRO A 289 -12.61 -6.48 22.20
N MET A 290 -11.57 -5.91 22.80
CA MET A 290 -10.82 -4.82 22.19
C MET A 290 -10.07 -5.35 20.95
N GLN A 291 -10.21 -4.66 19.85
CA GLN A 291 -9.41 -4.84 18.64
C GLN A 291 -8.91 -3.46 18.24
N ARG A 292 -7.68 -3.11 18.65
CA ARG A 292 -7.19 -1.74 18.53
C ARG A 292 -5.82 -1.66 17.89
N LEU A 293 -5.66 -0.69 16.97
CA LEU A 293 -4.39 -0.32 16.35
C LEU A 293 -3.83 0.92 17.06
N LEU A 294 -2.68 0.78 17.70
CA LEU A 294 -1.92 1.87 18.29
C LEU A 294 -0.84 2.33 17.33
N GLN A 295 -1.04 3.47 16.73
CA GLN A 295 -0.11 4.09 15.81
C GLN A 295 0.73 5.18 16.48
N GLY A 296 2.00 5.25 16.16
CA GLY A 296 2.85 6.32 16.66
C GLY A 296 4.26 6.19 16.08
N ASP A 297 4.94 7.31 16.02
CA ASP A 297 6.29 7.38 15.49
C ASP A 297 7.30 6.49 16.23
N VAL A 298 8.45 6.25 15.61
CA VAL A 298 9.58 5.57 16.27
C VAL A 298 9.95 6.36 17.52
N GLY A 299 9.92 5.67 18.67
CA GLY A 299 10.25 6.29 19.95
C GLY A 299 9.14 7.14 20.57
N SER A 300 7.90 7.11 20.07
CA SER A 300 6.73 7.77 20.69
C SER A 300 6.30 7.18 22.04
N GLY A 301 6.92 6.06 22.48
CA GLY A 301 6.63 5.40 23.76
C GLY A 301 5.47 4.42 23.69
N LYS A 302 5.18 3.80 22.55
CA LYS A 302 4.15 2.75 22.42
C LYS A 302 4.31 1.62 23.43
N THR A 303 5.55 1.22 23.73
CA THR A 303 5.85 0.16 24.70
C THR A 303 5.35 0.47 26.11
N VAL A 304 5.41 1.73 26.56
CA VAL A 304 4.88 2.15 27.89
C VAL A 304 3.36 2.07 27.92
N VAL A 305 2.69 2.45 26.82
CA VAL A 305 1.23 2.33 26.68
C VAL A 305 0.82 0.86 26.68
N ALA A 306 1.52 0.02 25.94
CA ALA A 306 1.28 -1.43 25.91
C ALA A 306 1.53 -2.09 27.28
N LEU A 307 2.59 -1.68 28.00
CA LEU A 307 2.84 -2.16 29.36
C LEU A 307 1.73 -1.74 30.32
N SER A 308 1.20 -0.52 30.21
CA SER A 308 0.06 -0.08 31.02
C SER A 308 -1.17 -0.95 30.79
N ALA A 309 -1.44 -1.36 29.55
CA ALA A 309 -2.51 -2.28 29.19
C ALA A 309 -2.29 -3.70 29.77
N LEU A 310 -1.05 -4.23 29.63
CA LEU A 310 -0.66 -5.54 30.20
C LEU A 310 -0.77 -5.55 31.72
N LEU A 311 -0.37 -4.48 32.40
CA LEU A 311 -0.48 -4.35 33.85
C LEU A 311 -1.94 -4.33 34.32
N GLN A 312 -2.84 -3.70 33.59
CA GLN A 312 -4.28 -3.72 33.92
C GLN A 312 -4.83 -5.15 33.88
N VAL A 313 -4.45 -5.93 32.87
CA VAL A 313 -4.86 -7.33 32.73
C VAL A 313 -4.26 -8.22 33.82
N VAL A 314 -2.97 -8.06 34.13
CA VAL A 314 -2.29 -8.84 35.15
C VAL A 314 -2.81 -8.48 36.54
N ALA A 315 -3.11 -7.20 36.81
CA ALA A 315 -3.72 -6.76 38.05
C ALA A 315 -5.15 -7.32 38.27
N ALA A 316 -5.84 -7.67 37.18
CA ALA A 316 -7.13 -8.38 37.23
C ALA A 316 -6.97 -9.91 37.46
N GLY A 317 -5.74 -10.42 37.54
CA GLY A 317 -5.45 -11.83 37.76
C GLY A 317 -5.24 -12.65 36.47
N HIS A 318 -5.20 -12.02 35.31
CA HIS A 318 -5.13 -12.67 34.02
C HIS A 318 -3.70 -12.67 33.43
N GLN A 319 -3.51 -13.36 32.28
CA GLN A 319 -2.26 -13.45 31.55
C GLN A 319 -2.24 -12.49 30.37
N GLY A 320 -1.08 -11.88 30.12
CA GLY A 320 -0.82 -11.04 28.93
C GLY A 320 0.33 -11.59 28.08
N ALA A 321 0.19 -11.49 26.76
CA ALA A 321 1.22 -11.83 25.81
C ALA A 321 1.72 -10.60 25.05
N PHE A 322 3.03 -10.49 24.86
CA PHE A 322 3.68 -9.47 24.01
C PHE A 322 4.45 -10.17 22.90
N VAL A 323 4.06 -9.94 21.66
CA VAL A 323 4.60 -10.62 20.48
C VAL A 323 5.47 -9.66 19.68
N ALA A 324 6.72 -10.05 19.46
CA ALA A 324 7.68 -9.32 18.64
C ALA A 324 8.02 -10.10 17.37
N PRO A 325 8.37 -9.43 16.25
CA PRO A 325 8.65 -10.10 14.99
C PRO A 325 9.94 -10.92 14.96
N THR A 326 10.90 -10.62 15.83
CA THR A 326 12.19 -11.32 15.91
C THR A 326 12.59 -11.59 17.35
N GLU A 327 13.47 -12.59 17.56
CA GLU A 327 14.00 -12.93 18.91
C GLU A 327 14.74 -11.76 19.56
N VAL A 328 15.55 -11.04 18.79
CA VAL A 328 16.29 -9.86 19.28
C VAL A 328 15.34 -8.78 19.81
N LEU A 329 14.24 -8.51 19.10
CA LEU A 329 13.24 -7.56 19.57
C LEU A 329 12.47 -8.09 20.79
N ALA A 330 12.16 -9.39 20.84
CA ALA A 330 11.53 -10.01 22.02
C ALA A 330 12.41 -9.86 23.27
N GLU A 331 13.73 -10.13 23.15
CA GLU A 331 14.71 -9.93 24.21
C GLU A 331 14.77 -8.48 24.67
N GLN A 332 14.80 -7.52 23.73
CA GLN A 332 14.80 -6.09 24.04
C GLN A 332 13.53 -5.64 24.73
N HIS A 333 12.36 -6.05 24.22
CA HIS A 333 11.10 -5.74 24.87
C HIS A 333 11.05 -6.33 26.29
N ALA A 334 11.44 -7.59 26.47
CA ALA A 334 11.49 -8.20 27.79
C ALA A 334 12.42 -7.45 28.75
N ALA A 335 13.61 -7.05 28.30
CA ALA A 335 14.53 -6.24 29.07
C ALA A 335 13.95 -4.86 29.43
N SER A 336 13.35 -4.17 28.45
CA SER A 336 12.73 -2.85 28.64
C SER A 336 11.53 -2.92 29.60
N LEU A 337 10.67 -3.95 29.47
CA LEU A 337 9.54 -4.13 30.37
C LEU A 337 10.02 -4.39 31.80
N ARG A 338 11.02 -5.25 32.01
CA ARG A 338 11.61 -5.51 33.34
C ARG A 338 12.20 -4.25 33.95
N ALA A 339 12.96 -3.46 33.17
CA ALA A 339 13.54 -2.20 33.63
C ALA A 339 12.47 -1.19 34.08
N LEU A 340 11.38 -1.07 33.35
CA LEU A 340 10.26 -0.19 33.70
C LEU A 340 9.50 -0.68 34.94
N LEU A 341 9.49 -1.98 35.22
CA LEU A 341 8.83 -2.59 36.36
C LEU A 341 9.72 -2.67 37.62
N GLU A 342 11.04 -2.52 37.48
CA GLU A 342 12.00 -2.60 38.59
C GLU A 342 11.64 -1.73 39.81
N PRO A 343 11.14 -0.47 39.65
CA PRO A 343 10.74 0.34 40.78
C PRO A 343 9.56 -0.19 41.58
N LEU A 344 8.78 -1.15 41.05
CA LEU A 344 7.66 -1.79 41.78
C LEU A 344 8.14 -2.86 42.75
N GLY A 345 9.38 -3.32 42.65
CA GLY A 345 9.97 -4.30 43.54
C GLY A 345 9.23 -5.64 43.55
N MET A 346 8.88 -6.16 44.73
CA MET A 346 8.19 -7.46 44.89
C MET A 346 6.76 -7.49 44.35
N ASP A 347 6.17 -6.32 44.04
CA ASP A 347 4.84 -6.25 43.45
C ASP A 347 4.86 -6.21 41.92
N ALA A 348 6.06 -6.24 41.32
CA ALA A 348 6.22 -6.34 39.85
C ALA A 348 5.74 -7.71 39.37
N PRO A 349 4.93 -7.78 38.32
CA PRO A 349 4.56 -9.04 37.71
C PRO A 349 5.77 -9.70 37.02
N ASP A 350 5.74 -11.03 36.94
CA ASP A 350 6.75 -11.80 36.23
C ASP A 350 6.69 -11.49 34.72
N VAL A 351 7.84 -11.15 34.13
CA VAL A 351 8.04 -11.00 32.70
C VAL A 351 8.88 -12.17 32.19
N CYS A 352 8.23 -13.12 31.53
CA CYS A 352 8.85 -14.32 30.98
C CYS A 352 9.21 -14.13 29.50
N LEU A 353 10.39 -14.61 29.07
CA LEU A 353 10.82 -14.59 27.67
C LEU A 353 10.74 -16.00 27.07
N LEU A 354 9.93 -16.18 26.03
CA LEU A 354 9.74 -17.45 25.35
C LEU A 354 10.06 -17.29 23.84
N THR A 355 11.26 -17.74 23.46
CA THR A 355 11.77 -17.71 22.09
C THR A 355 12.31 -19.08 21.66
N GLY A 356 12.82 -19.20 20.45
CA GLY A 356 13.49 -20.42 19.98
C GLY A 356 14.75 -20.75 20.80
N SER A 357 15.45 -19.73 21.31
CA SER A 357 16.68 -19.85 22.13
C SER A 357 16.42 -20.13 23.60
N THR A 358 15.17 -20.12 24.09
CA THR A 358 14.82 -20.40 25.49
C THR A 358 15.20 -21.83 25.87
N THR A 359 15.97 -21.98 26.97
CA THR A 359 16.43 -23.31 27.43
C THR A 359 15.27 -24.24 27.79
N PRO A 360 15.43 -25.58 27.63
CA PRO A 360 14.33 -26.51 27.92
C PRO A 360 13.85 -26.48 29.40
N ALA A 361 14.70 -26.09 30.33
CA ALA A 361 14.32 -25.92 31.73
C ALA A 361 13.44 -24.71 31.93
N ALA A 362 13.88 -23.51 31.49
CA ALA A 362 13.11 -22.28 31.56
C ALA A 362 11.78 -22.40 30.79
N ARG A 363 11.80 -23.05 29.63
CA ARG A 363 10.59 -23.30 28.84
C ARG A 363 9.55 -24.09 29.64
N ARG A 364 9.97 -25.14 30.36
CA ARG A 364 9.06 -25.94 31.20
C ARG A 364 8.50 -25.14 32.36
N GLU A 365 9.29 -24.29 33.00
CA GLU A 365 8.82 -23.40 34.07
C GLU A 365 7.77 -22.39 33.55
N ILE A 366 8.06 -21.74 32.44
CA ILE A 366 7.12 -20.80 31.82
C ILE A 366 5.80 -21.49 31.46
N HIS A 367 5.86 -22.65 30.79
CA HIS A 367 4.67 -23.43 30.45
C HIS A 367 3.90 -23.88 31.71
N SER A 368 4.59 -24.24 32.81
CA SER A 368 3.94 -24.59 34.06
C SER A 368 3.18 -23.39 34.65
N ALA A 369 3.78 -22.19 34.67
CA ALA A 369 3.17 -20.98 35.17
C ALA A 369 1.97 -20.57 34.29
N MET A 370 2.10 -20.66 32.96
CA MET A 370 1.00 -20.38 32.03
C MET A 370 -0.19 -21.32 32.22
N ASN A 371 0.05 -22.63 32.35
CA ASN A 371 -0.98 -23.64 32.57
C ASN A 371 -1.64 -23.53 33.95
N ALA A 372 -0.92 -22.99 34.95
CA ALA A 372 -1.43 -22.74 36.30
C ALA A 372 -2.24 -21.42 36.38
N ALA A 373 -2.50 -20.74 35.27
CA ALA A 373 -3.16 -19.43 35.19
C ALA A 373 -2.51 -18.37 36.10
N GLN A 374 -1.20 -18.44 36.33
CA GLN A 374 -0.50 -17.40 37.09
C GLN A 374 -0.56 -16.07 36.34
N PRO A 375 -0.89 -14.96 37.00
CA PRO A 375 -0.85 -13.63 36.39
C PRO A 375 0.59 -13.28 36.00
N LEU A 376 0.90 -13.22 34.72
CA LEU A 376 2.23 -12.94 34.19
C LEU A 376 2.19 -12.33 32.80
N ILE A 377 3.30 -11.75 32.38
CA ILE A 377 3.51 -11.23 31.04
C ILE A 377 4.47 -12.16 30.30
N VAL A 378 4.06 -12.74 29.17
CA VAL A 378 4.92 -13.55 28.32
C VAL A 378 5.33 -12.76 27.10
N VAL A 379 6.63 -12.53 26.93
CA VAL A 379 7.21 -11.89 25.74
C VAL A 379 7.79 -12.97 24.84
N GLY A 380 7.51 -12.92 23.55
CA GLY A 380 8.06 -13.91 22.62
C GLY A 380 7.86 -13.54 21.16
N THR A 381 8.18 -14.49 20.30
CA THR A 381 7.98 -14.36 18.86
C THR A 381 6.73 -15.14 18.41
N HIS A 382 6.59 -15.36 17.09
CA HIS A 382 5.58 -16.28 16.55
C HIS A 382 5.56 -17.67 17.20
N ALA A 383 6.60 -18.04 17.94
CA ALA A 383 6.61 -19.27 18.74
C ALA A 383 5.48 -19.34 19.77
N LEU A 384 4.94 -18.19 20.22
CA LEU A 384 3.77 -18.11 21.10
C LEU A 384 2.46 -18.60 20.44
N PHE A 385 2.43 -18.74 19.11
CA PHE A 385 1.26 -19.19 18.34
C PHE A 385 1.29 -20.70 18.02
N GLN A 386 2.34 -21.42 18.42
CA GLN A 386 2.42 -22.84 18.17
C GLN A 386 1.42 -23.61 19.04
N GLU A 387 0.83 -24.66 18.49
CA GLU A 387 -0.15 -25.52 19.19
C GLU A 387 0.38 -26.10 20.53
N SER A 388 1.70 -26.17 20.66
CA SER A 388 2.37 -26.61 21.89
C SER A 388 2.37 -25.58 23.02
N VAL A 389 2.03 -24.31 22.73
CA VAL A 389 2.00 -23.21 23.70
C VAL A 389 0.55 -22.92 24.06
N ARG A 390 0.18 -23.16 25.31
CA ARG A 390 -1.19 -22.94 25.79
C ARG A 390 -1.18 -21.97 26.95
N PHE A 391 -2.09 -21.00 26.91
CA PHE A 391 -2.39 -20.10 28.00
C PHE A 391 -3.69 -20.55 28.67
N ALA A 392 -3.67 -20.74 29.97
CA ALA A 392 -4.89 -21.10 30.69
C ALA A 392 -5.84 -19.91 30.84
N ASP A 393 -5.31 -18.67 30.89
CA ASP A 393 -6.14 -17.47 31.15
C ASP A 393 -5.64 -16.22 30.41
N LEU A 394 -5.36 -16.34 29.10
CA LEU A 394 -4.92 -15.22 28.26
C LEU A 394 -6.04 -14.21 28.07
N ALA A 395 -5.83 -12.95 28.48
CA ALA A 395 -6.81 -11.88 28.30
C ALA A 395 -6.39 -10.83 27.27
N LEU A 396 -5.09 -10.56 27.11
CA LEU A 396 -4.57 -9.55 26.18
C LEU A 396 -3.38 -10.09 25.39
N VAL A 397 -3.42 -9.84 24.08
CA VAL A 397 -2.25 -9.98 23.20
C VAL A 397 -1.86 -8.61 22.66
N VAL A 398 -0.61 -8.23 22.85
CA VAL A 398 0.04 -7.08 22.23
C VAL A 398 0.91 -7.58 21.07
N ILE A 399 0.72 -7.05 19.88
CA ILE A 399 1.48 -7.43 18.68
C ILE A 399 2.26 -6.21 18.19
N ASP A 400 3.59 -6.31 18.15
CA ASP A 400 4.45 -5.25 17.62
C ASP A 400 4.78 -5.49 16.15
N GLU A 401 4.79 -4.42 15.34
CA GLU A 401 5.11 -4.45 13.89
C GLU A 401 4.23 -5.43 13.09
N GLN A 402 2.93 -5.22 13.11
CA GLN A 402 1.90 -6.09 12.51
C GLN A 402 2.18 -6.53 11.06
N HIS A 403 2.79 -5.67 10.23
CA HIS A 403 3.02 -5.97 8.81
C HIS A 403 3.88 -7.22 8.54
N ARG A 404 4.43 -7.83 9.59
CA ARG A 404 5.23 -9.07 9.54
C ARG A 404 4.45 -10.32 9.98
N PHE A 405 3.18 -10.17 10.39
CA PHE A 405 2.33 -11.28 10.86
C PHE A 405 1.13 -11.48 9.93
N GLY A 406 0.93 -12.72 9.46
CA GLY A 406 -0.23 -13.10 8.65
C GLY A 406 -1.55 -13.12 9.43
N VAL A 407 -2.67 -12.98 8.71
CA VAL A 407 -4.03 -13.00 9.29
C VAL A 407 -4.34 -14.33 9.98
N GLU A 408 -3.85 -15.45 9.45
CA GLU A 408 -4.03 -16.79 10.04
C GLU A 408 -3.39 -16.92 11.42
N GLN A 409 -2.22 -16.32 11.64
CA GLN A 409 -1.51 -16.33 12.90
C GLN A 409 -2.27 -15.54 13.98
N ARG A 410 -2.91 -14.42 13.59
CA ARG A 410 -3.78 -13.64 14.49
C ARG A 410 -5.07 -14.40 14.84
N ALA A 411 -5.65 -15.10 13.87
CA ALA A 411 -6.84 -15.91 14.09
C ALA A 411 -6.58 -17.06 15.09
N ALA A 412 -5.38 -17.66 15.08
CA ALA A 412 -4.99 -18.69 16.02
C ALA A 412 -4.98 -18.19 17.49
N LEU A 413 -4.58 -16.94 17.73
CA LEU A 413 -4.63 -16.34 19.08
C LEU A 413 -6.04 -16.03 19.56
N ARG A 414 -6.93 -15.60 18.64
CA ARG A 414 -8.33 -15.32 18.96
C ARG A 414 -9.06 -16.57 19.47
N GLY A 415 -8.63 -17.77 19.01
CA GLY A 415 -9.15 -19.07 19.43
C GLY A 415 -8.37 -19.72 20.58
N ALA A 416 -7.43 -19.03 21.21
CA ALA A 416 -6.50 -19.64 22.18
C ALA A 416 -7.14 -20.00 23.53
N ARG A 417 -8.38 -19.59 23.82
CA ARG A 417 -9.06 -19.87 25.09
C ARG A 417 -9.99 -21.08 24.98
N GLU A 418 -9.89 -21.99 25.94
CA GLU A 418 -10.73 -23.19 26.02
C GLU A 418 -12.18 -22.88 26.50
N ASP A 419 -12.39 -21.75 27.17
CA ASP A 419 -13.72 -21.31 27.66
C ASP A 419 -14.58 -20.62 26.59
N GLY A 420 -14.07 -20.49 25.36
CA GLY A 420 -14.77 -19.85 24.25
C GLY A 420 -14.85 -18.33 24.31
N ARG A 421 -14.21 -17.68 25.29
CA ARG A 421 -14.12 -16.21 25.35
C ARG A 421 -13.06 -15.68 24.38
N ALA A 422 -13.27 -14.46 23.93
CA ALA A 422 -12.30 -13.79 23.06
C ALA A 422 -11.14 -13.17 23.86
N VAL A 423 -10.01 -13.02 23.22
CA VAL A 423 -8.84 -12.31 23.74
C VAL A 423 -8.82 -10.89 23.21
N HIS A 424 -8.50 -9.90 24.07
CA HIS A 424 -8.25 -8.54 23.63
C HIS A 424 -6.99 -8.46 22.78
N GLU A 425 -7.02 -7.66 21.70
CA GLU A 425 -5.91 -7.51 20.77
C GLU A 425 -5.50 -6.03 20.68
N LEU A 426 -4.23 -5.75 21.00
CA LEU A 426 -3.59 -4.46 20.79
C LEU A 426 -2.48 -4.60 19.77
N VAL A 427 -2.68 -4.05 18.60
CA VAL A 427 -1.69 -4.05 17.53
C VAL A 427 -0.93 -2.74 17.54
N MET A 428 0.41 -2.79 17.45
CA MET A 428 1.25 -1.61 17.39
C MET A 428 1.99 -1.52 16.06
N THR A 429 2.17 -0.30 15.57
CA THR A 429 3.06 -0.04 14.42
C THR A 429 3.87 1.22 14.63
N ALA A 430 5.15 1.17 14.24
CA ALA A 430 6.05 2.32 14.22
C ALA A 430 6.02 3.05 12.88
N THR A 431 5.43 2.45 11.84
CA THR A 431 5.14 3.14 10.59
C THR A 431 3.74 3.73 10.66
N PRO A 432 3.61 5.05 10.70
CA PRO A 432 2.30 5.66 10.59
C PRO A 432 1.62 5.23 9.28
N ILE A 433 0.37 4.78 9.40
CA ILE A 433 -0.43 4.35 8.26
C ILE A 433 -1.38 5.48 7.92
N PRO A 434 -1.44 5.96 6.67
CA PRO A 434 -2.43 6.95 6.26
C PRO A 434 -3.84 6.53 6.68
N ARG A 435 -4.64 7.49 7.15
CA ARG A 435 -5.96 7.22 7.71
C ARG A 435 -6.87 6.43 6.76
N THR A 436 -6.79 6.74 5.48
CA THR A 436 -7.56 6.06 4.42
C THR A 436 -7.18 4.59 4.27
N ILE A 437 -5.88 4.28 4.33
CA ILE A 437 -5.39 2.88 4.30
C ILE A 437 -5.81 2.16 5.58
N ALA A 438 -5.67 2.80 6.74
CA ALA A 438 -6.11 2.23 8.01
C ALA A 438 -7.61 1.87 7.99
N MET A 439 -8.46 2.74 7.42
CA MET A 439 -9.90 2.48 7.29
C MET A 439 -10.28 1.40 6.27
N THR A 440 -9.43 1.10 5.30
CA THR A 440 -9.70 0.12 4.24
C THR A 440 -9.05 -1.24 4.49
N VAL A 441 -7.81 -1.24 5.01
CA VAL A 441 -7.03 -2.46 5.24
C VAL A 441 -7.21 -2.99 6.66
N PHE A 442 -7.25 -2.07 7.64
CA PHE A 442 -7.40 -2.38 9.07
C PHE A 442 -8.76 -1.91 9.60
N GLY A 443 -9.76 -1.86 8.75
CA GLY A 443 -11.08 -1.37 9.11
C GLY A 443 -11.79 -2.19 10.19
N ASP A 444 -11.28 -3.35 10.55
CA ASP A 444 -11.71 -4.17 11.68
C ASP A 444 -11.14 -3.70 13.02
N LEU A 445 -10.12 -2.82 13.05
CA LEU A 445 -9.49 -2.30 14.26
C LEU A 445 -9.95 -0.87 14.57
N ASP A 446 -10.09 -0.56 15.84
CA ASP A 446 -10.24 0.81 16.34
C ASP A 446 -8.87 1.51 16.33
N ASP A 447 -8.80 2.77 15.88
CA ASP A 447 -7.53 3.48 15.66
C ASP A 447 -7.23 4.45 16.80
N THR A 448 -6.05 4.32 17.41
CA THR A 448 -5.50 5.27 18.39
C THR A 448 -4.15 5.78 17.89
N ARG A 449 -4.02 7.10 17.78
CA ARG A 449 -2.81 7.76 17.28
C ARG A 449 -2.08 8.49 18.38
N MET A 450 -0.81 8.22 18.49
CA MET A 450 0.10 8.93 19.36
C MET A 450 0.90 9.95 18.54
N SER A 451 0.60 11.23 18.70
CA SER A 451 1.32 12.33 18.07
C SER A 451 2.33 12.94 19.04
N GLY A 452 3.37 13.53 18.48
CA GLY A 452 4.42 14.22 19.24
C GLY A 452 5.49 13.29 19.79
N MET A 453 6.62 13.88 20.15
CA MET A 453 7.74 13.19 20.78
C MET A 453 7.70 13.37 22.30
N PRO A 454 8.16 12.38 23.09
CA PRO A 454 8.35 12.53 24.52
C PRO A 454 9.25 13.74 24.84
N SER A 455 8.99 14.40 25.97
CA SER A 455 9.79 15.53 26.46
C SER A 455 11.27 15.14 26.61
N GLY A 456 12.18 16.04 26.25
CA GLY A 456 13.63 15.84 26.36
C GLY A 456 14.32 15.27 25.11
N ARG A 457 13.61 15.02 24.01
CA ARG A 457 14.22 14.67 22.73
C ARG A 457 14.40 15.86 21.83
N THR A 458 15.53 15.90 21.10
CA THR A 458 15.79 16.91 20.07
C THR A 458 15.39 16.36 18.70
N PRO A 459 14.65 17.13 17.88
CA PRO A 459 14.32 16.71 16.52
C PRO A 459 15.59 16.44 15.70
N VAL A 460 15.57 15.37 14.89
CA VAL A 460 16.70 15.04 14.01
C VAL A 460 16.70 15.98 12.81
N ALA A 461 17.76 16.79 12.68
CA ALA A 461 17.93 17.66 11.52
C ALA A 461 18.25 16.82 10.28
N THR A 462 17.48 17.00 9.20
CA THR A 462 17.65 16.24 7.97
C THR A 462 18.18 17.12 6.85
N TYR A 463 19.25 16.66 6.18
CA TYR A 463 19.88 17.35 5.05
C TYR A 463 19.91 16.45 3.82
N LEU A 464 19.64 17.06 2.66
CA LEU A 464 19.84 16.42 1.36
C LEU A 464 21.22 16.79 0.82
N ALA A 465 22.00 15.80 0.41
CA ALA A 465 23.34 16.02 -0.13
C ALA A 465 23.47 15.37 -1.52
N ASP A 466 23.88 16.15 -2.52
CA ASP A 466 24.19 15.64 -3.86
C ASP A 466 25.53 14.91 -3.82
N SER A 467 25.55 13.62 -4.17
CA SER A 467 26.75 12.78 -4.22
C SER A 467 27.76 13.21 -5.29
N ALA A 468 27.35 14.01 -6.27
CA ALA A 468 28.27 14.62 -7.25
C ALA A 468 29.02 15.83 -6.66
N ASN A 469 28.56 16.41 -5.57
CA ASN A 469 29.20 17.54 -4.91
C ASN A 469 30.27 17.03 -3.92
N VAL A 470 31.53 16.99 -4.36
CA VAL A 470 32.66 16.49 -3.56
C VAL A 470 32.78 17.21 -2.21
N ALA A 471 32.51 18.50 -2.15
CA ALA A 471 32.58 19.24 -0.88
C ALA A 471 31.55 18.77 0.15
N TRP A 472 30.34 18.43 -0.28
CA TRP A 472 29.30 17.83 0.59
C TRP A 472 29.70 16.42 1.06
N VAL A 473 30.25 15.60 0.16
CA VAL A 473 30.72 14.25 0.49
C VAL A 473 31.85 14.31 1.55
N GLU A 474 32.89 15.12 1.30
CA GLU A 474 34.01 15.32 2.24
C GLU A 474 33.53 15.87 3.58
N ARG A 475 32.59 16.81 3.58
CA ARG A 475 32.05 17.40 4.81
C ARG A 475 31.24 16.35 5.60
N THR A 476 30.55 15.44 4.93
CA THR A 476 29.81 14.35 5.59
C THR A 476 30.76 13.43 6.36
N TRP A 477 31.85 13.01 5.75
CA TRP A 477 32.82 12.14 6.42
C TRP A 477 33.63 12.85 7.51
N ALA A 478 33.93 14.13 7.32
CA ALA A 478 34.50 14.95 8.39
C ALA A 478 33.53 15.07 9.57
N ARG A 479 32.21 15.22 9.31
CA ARG A 479 31.20 15.25 10.37
C ARG A 479 31.10 13.90 11.10
N ALA A 480 31.18 12.79 10.38
CA ALA A 480 31.21 11.47 10.99
C ALA A 480 32.41 11.31 11.95
N ALA A 481 33.58 11.78 11.54
CA ALA A 481 34.77 11.78 12.42
C ALA A 481 34.59 12.67 13.65
N GLU A 482 33.99 13.87 13.51
CA GLU A 482 33.69 14.78 14.62
C GLU A 482 32.75 14.13 15.66
N GLU A 483 31.68 13.45 15.20
CA GLU A 483 30.74 12.73 16.08
C GLU A 483 31.43 11.57 16.82
N ILE A 484 32.25 10.80 16.13
CA ILE A 484 32.99 9.70 16.72
C ILE A 484 34.02 10.20 17.76
N ALA A 485 34.71 11.31 17.48
CA ALA A 485 35.63 11.92 18.41
C ALA A 485 34.95 12.40 19.70
N GLN A 486 33.66 12.73 19.66
CA GLN A 486 32.83 13.07 20.83
C GLN A 486 32.30 11.83 21.57
N GLY A 487 32.64 10.64 21.12
CA GLY A 487 32.15 9.38 21.70
C GLY A 487 30.81 8.92 21.18
N HIS A 488 30.31 9.51 20.08
CA HIS A 488 29.04 9.15 19.47
C HIS A 488 29.18 8.01 18.45
N ARG A 489 28.04 7.51 17.97
CA ARG A 489 27.96 6.41 16.97
C ARG A 489 27.38 6.92 15.67
N VAL A 490 27.84 6.35 14.56
CA VAL A 490 27.49 6.74 13.20
C VAL A 490 26.95 5.53 12.42
N TYR A 491 25.76 5.67 11.88
CA TYR A 491 25.21 4.72 10.91
C TYR A 491 25.45 5.19 9.47
N VAL A 492 25.86 4.27 8.60
CA VAL A 492 25.93 4.47 7.16
C VAL A 492 25.09 3.38 6.49
N VAL A 493 24.05 3.77 5.74
CA VAL A 493 23.11 2.85 5.12
C VAL A 493 23.30 2.82 3.62
N CYS A 494 23.42 1.61 3.08
CA CYS A 494 23.58 1.33 1.64
C CYS A 494 22.38 0.55 1.12
N PRO A 495 21.95 0.75 -0.13
CA PRO A 495 20.84 0.01 -0.72
C PRO A 495 21.19 -1.44 -1.08
N ARG A 496 22.47 -1.80 -1.23
CA ARG A 496 22.95 -3.11 -1.70
C ARG A 496 23.96 -3.74 -0.74
N ILE A 497 24.06 -5.08 -0.79
CA ILE A 497 25.04 -5.84 -0.01
C ILE A 497 26.41 -5.81 -0.70
N ASP A 498 26.47 -6.28 -1.95
CA ASP A 498 27.67 -6.34 -2.77
C ASP A 498 27.43 -5.78 -4.20
N ALA A 499 28.50 -5.65 -4.97
CA ALA A 499 28.45 -5.10 -6.32
C ALA A 499 27.74 -6.04 -7.35
N SER A 500 27.54 -7.32 -7.00
CA SER A 500 26.98 -8.35 -7.88
C SER A 500 25.48 -8.53 -7.76
N ASP A 501 24.84 -7.95 -6.74
CA ASP A 501 23.39 -8.01 -6.57
C ASP A 501 22.71 -7.18 -7.68
N ASP A 502 22.05 -7.88 -8.61
CA ASP A 502 21.26 -7.38 -9.74
C ASP A 502 21.98 -6.67 -10.90
N VAL A 503 22.43 -7.48 -11.84
CA VAL A 503 22.73 -7.05 -13.22
C VAL A 503 21.43 -6.84 -14.05
N ALA A 504 20.25 -7.19 -13.49
CA ALA A 504 18.99 -7.22 -14.23
C ALA A 504 18.35 -5.83 -14.47
N ASP A 505 18.64 -4.81 -13.63
CA ASP A 505 18.05 -3.47 -13.74
C ASP A 505 18.99 -2.42 -14.41
N ALA A 506 20.17 -2.81 -14.87
CA ALA A 506 21.11 -1.92 -15.56
C ALA A 506 20.88 -1.90 -17.08
N GLU A 507 19.64 -1.67 -17.53
CA GLU A 507 19.36 -1.46 -18.98
C GLU A 507 19.69 -0.03 -19.48
N GLU A 508 20.17 0.88 -18.64
CA GLU A 508 20.73 2.15 -19.10
C GLU A 508 22.25 2.06 -19.15
N GLU A 509 22.79 1.88 -20.36
CA GLU A 509 24.22 1.96 -20.63
C GLU A 509 24.82 3.26 -20.08
N GLY A 510 25.64 3.16 -19.01
CA GLY A 510 26.36 4.29 -18.41
C GLY A 510 25.95 4.71 -17.00
N ALA A 511 24.95 4.09 -16.38
CA ALA A 511 24.56 4.41 -15.01
C ALA A 511 25.61 3.89 -14.00
N ARG A 512 26.05 4.76 -13.08
CA ARG A 512 26.95 4.37 -11.98
C ARG A 512 26.24 3.34 -11.07
N PRO A 513 26.90 2.22 -10.67
CA PRO A 513 26.33 1.25 -9.74
C PRO A 513 25.83 1.89 -8.46
N LEU A 514 24.83 1.28 -7.81
CA LEU A 514 24.36 1.70 -6.48
C LEU A 514 25.43 1.39 -5.42
N ALA A 515 25.44 2.18 -4.35
CA ALA A 515 26.35 1.99 -3.23
C ALA A 515 26.14 0.62 -2.56
N SER A 516 27.20 -0.18 -2.43
CA SER A 516 27.20 -1.45 -1.69
C SER A 516 27.91 -1.34 -0.36
N VAL A 517 27.53 -2.19 0.61
CA VAL A 517 28.15 -2.20 1.95
C VAL A 517 29.64 -2.45 1.87
N GLU A 518 30.07 -3.44 1.08
CA GLU A 518 31.49 -3.80 0.93
C GLU A 518 32.36 -2.67 0.36
N GLU A 519 31.91 -2.06 -0.76
CA GLU A 519 32.64 -0.95 -1.41
C GLU A 519 32.71 0.28 -0.51
N VAL A 520 31.61 0.62 0.14
CA VAL A 520 31.54 1.78 1.04
C VAL A 520 32.41 1.54 2.27
N ALA A 521 32.37 0.38 2.90
CA ALA A 521 33.23 0.07 4.04
C ALA A 521 34.71 0.10 3.67
N ALA A 522 35.08 -0.45 2.50
CA ALA A 522 36.46 -0.36 1.98
C ALA A 522 36.89 1.09 1.73
N TYR A 523 36.04 1.91 1.13
CA TYR A 523 36.29 3.33 0.92
C TYR A 523 36.49 4.06 2.23
N LEU A 524 35.59 3.87 3.23
CA LEU A 524 35.66 4.57 4.51
C LEU A 524 36.89 4.18 5.35
N ARG A 525 37.32 2.90 5.27
CA ARG A 525 38.59 2.46 5.92
C ARG A 525 39.82 3.14 5.35
N SER A 526 39.80 3.53 4.07
CA SER A 526 40.89 4.23 3.40
C SER A 526 40.77 5.76 3.51
N HIS A 527 39.64 6.27 3.99
CA HIS A 527 39.37 7.70 4.01
C HIS A 527 40.19 8.40 5.09
N PRO A 528 40.93 9.50 4.78
CA PRO A 528 41.83 10.16 5.74
C PRO A 528 41.16 10.62 7.03
N ALA A 529 39.93 11.17 6.95
CA ALA A 529 39.19 11.65 8.11
C ALA A 529 38.76 10.54 9.09
N LEU A 530 38.67 9.28 8.63
CA LEU A 530 38.22 8.12 9.41
C LEU A 530 39.36 7.12 9.71
N SER A 531 40.61 7.55 9.48
CA SER A 531 41.79 6.71 9.70
C SER A 531 41.87 6.21 11.16
N GLY A 532 42.04 4.91 11.34
CA GLY A 532 42.13 4.30 12.67
C GLY A 532 40.80 4.05 13.37
N ILE A 533 39.66 4.39 12.77
CA ILE A 533 38.33 4.11 13.32
C ILE A 533 37.91 2.68 12.95
N ALA A 534 37.45 1.91 13.95
CA ALA A 534 36.92 0.58 13.72
C ALA A 534 35.55 0.67 13.03
N ILE A 535 35.38 -0.07 11.94
CA ILE A 535 34.18 -0.09 11.10
C ILE A 535 33.65 -1.52 11.02
N HIS A 536 32.41 -1.71 11.45
CA HIS A 536 31.69 -2.97 11.26
C HIS A 536 30.75 -2.90 10.05
N GLU A 537 30.51 -4.06 9.47
CA GLU A 537 29.58 -4.28 8.36
C GLU A 537 28.43 -5.18 8.82
N LEU A 538 27.19 -4.80 8.49
CA LEU A 538 25.99 -5.54 8.86
C LEU A 538 25.01 -5.65 7.69
N THR A 539 24.75 -6.90 7.28
CA THR A 539 23.87 -7.18 6.14
C THR A 539 22.83 -8.22 6.50
N GLY A 540 21.87 -8.45 5.62
CA GLY A 540 20.88 -9.52 5.76
C GLY A 540 21.49 -10.92 5.79
N ARG A 541 22.70 -11.10 5.24
CA ARG A 541 23.45 -12.38 5.23
C ARG A 541 24.24 -12.64 6.52
N THR A 542 24.38 -11.64 7.39
CA THR A 542 25.13 -11.78 8.65
C THR A 542 24.42 -12.76 9.60
N PRO A 543 25.08 -13.83 10.10
CA PRO A 543 24.47 -14.78 11.04
C PRO A 543 24.04 -14.10 12.35
N SER A 544 22.94 -14.56 12.95
CA SER A 544 22.36 -13.94 14.16
C SER A 544 23.34 -13.76 15.33
N PRO A 545 24.21 -14.75 15.70
CA PRO A 545 25.19 -14.55 16.78
C PRO A 545 26.21 -13.46 16.46
N VAL A 546 26.67 -13.39 15.19
CA VAL A 546 27.62 -12.36 14.73
C VAL A 546 26.96 -10.99 14.73
N LYS A 547 25.69 -10.92 14.32
CA LYS A 547 24.88 -9.70 14.35
C LYS A 547 24.78 -9.14 15.76
N ALA A 548 24.51 -10.00 16.75
CA ALA A 548 24.43 -9.60 18.16
C ALA A 548 25.76 -9.00 18.64
N GLN A 549 26.89 -9.64 18.32
CA GLN A 549 28.22 -9.16 18.69
C GLN A 549 28.55 -7.80 18.03
N ILE A 550 28.26 -7.66 16.73
CA ILE A 550 28.45 -6.40 16.00
C ILE A 550 27.66 -5.26 16.66
N MET A 551 26.40 -5.51 17.02
CA MET A 551 25.54 -4.51 17.64
C MET A 551 26.02 -4.18 19.08
N GLU A 552 26.53 -5.15 19.82
CA GLU A 552 27.16 -4.91 21.13
C GLU A 552 28.42 -4.06 21.00
N ASP A 553 29.30 -4.37 20.05
CA ASP A 553 30.52 -3.60 19.80
C ASP A 553 30.21 -2.17 19.38
N PHE A 554 29.19 -1.98 18.54
CA PHE A 554 28.71 -0.69 18.10
C PHE A 554 28.13 0.12 19.27
N SER A 555 27.23 -0.47 20.05
CA SER A 555 26.64 0.19 21.22
C SER A 555 27.69 0.56 22.26
N ALA A 556 28.63 -0.34 22.56
CA ALA A 556 29.74 -0.09 23.49
C ALA A 556 30.80 0.91 22.94
N GLY A 557 30.75 1.28 21.65
CA GLY A 557 31.72 2.15 21.00
C GLY A 557 33.06 1.54 20.67
N ARG A 558 33.16 0.22 20.71
CA ARG A 558 34.35 -0.50 20.25
C ARG A 558 34.53 -0.38 18.72
N ALA A 559 33.40 -0.29 18.01
CA ALA A 559 33.36 0.04 16.58
C ALA A 559 32.27 1.10 16.35
N PRO A 560 32.63 2.41 16.46
CA PRO A 560 31.64 3.51 16.48
C PRO A 560 31.00 3.81 15.12
N LEU A 561 31.46 3.18 14.03
CA LEU A 561 30.91 3.34 12.70
C LEU A 561 30.39 2.01 12.18
N LEU A 562 29.10 1.95 11.81
CA LEU A 562 28.44 0.78 11.27
C LEU A 562 27.95 1.06 9.86
N VAL A 563 28.45 0.27 8.87
CA VAL A 563 27.96 0.28 7.49
C VAL A 563 26.99 -0.88 7.32
N ALA A 564 25.75 -0.60 6.91
CA ALA A 564 24.73 -1.63 6.88
C ALA A 564 23.76 -1.44 5.70
N THR A 565 22.99 -2.48 5.41
CA THR A 565 21.77 -2.37 4.60
C THR A 565 20.57 -1.98 5.48
N THR A 566 19.35 -2.00 4.93
CA THR A 566 18.09 -1.78 5.66
C THR A 566 17.87 -2.72 6.85
N VAL A 567 18.71 -3.73 7.02
CA VAL A 567 18.63 -4.67 8.15
C VAL A 567 18.61 -3.97 9.53
N ILE A 568 19.13 -2.72 9.60
CA ILE A 568 19.08 -1.90 10.81
C ILE A 568 17.70 -1.25 11.07
N GLU A 569 16.75 -1.31 10.13
CA GLU A 569 15.35 -0.88 10.39
C GLU A 569 14.76 -1.63 11.59
N VAL A 570 15.21 -2.87 11.80
CA VAL A 570 14.80 -3.73 12.91
C VAL A 570 16.01 -4.01 13.78
N GLY A 571 16.14 -3.33 14.91
CA GLY A 571 17.33 -3.58 15.74
C GLY A 571 17.43 -2.78 17.02
N VAL A 572 18.59 -2.94 17.65
CA VAL A 572 18.96 -2.44 18.96
C VAL A 572 18.85 -0.92 19.06
N ASP A 573 18.34 -0.46 20.18
CA ASP A 573 18.34 0.97 20.54
C ASP A 573 19.75 1.40 20.99
N VAL A 574 20.33 2.38 20.31
CA VAL A 574 21.64 2.95 20.64
C VAL A 574 21.47 4.44 20.88
N SER A 575 21.43 4.83 22.16
CA SER A 575 21.18 6.21 22.62
C SER A 575 22.25 7.21 22.16
N GLU A 576 23.49 6.76 21.99
CA GLU A 576 24.64 7.56 21.58
C GLU A 576 24.78 7.69 20.05
N ALA A 577 23.85 7.12 19.27
CA ALA A 577 23.87 7.28 17.83
C ALA A 577 23.28 8.64 17.43
N THR A 578 24.13 9.52 16.90
CA THR A 578 23.81 10.92 16.59
C THR A 578 23.85 11.24 15.10
N LEU A 579 24.47 10.39 14.27
CA LEU A 579 24.55 10.62 12.83
C LEU A 579 24.08 9.39 12.04
N MET A 580 23.14 9.66 11.14
CA MET A 580 22.67 8.73 10.10
C MET A 580 23.07 9.26 8.74
N VAL A 581 23.79 8.48 7.95
CA VAL A 581 24.11 8.77 6.54
C VAL A 581 23.42 7.73 5.68
N ILE A 582 22.54 8.14 4.78
CA ILE A 582 21.82 7.24 3.86
C ILE A 582 22.34 7.50 2.46
N LEU A 583 22.99 6.50 1.86
CA LEU A 583 23.54 6.59 0.52
C LEU A 583 22.48 6.15 -0.52
N ASP A 584 22.51 6.76 -1.70
CA ASP A 584 21.52 6.55 -2.76
C ASP A 584 20.06 6.64 -2.22
N ALA A 585 19.79 7.67 -1.41
CA ALA A 585 18.54 7.84 -0.65
C ALA A 585 17.27 7.78 -1.53
N GLN A 586 17.37 8.10 -2.83
CA GLN A 586 16.27 8.02 -3.79
C GLN A 586 15.76 6.58 -4.01
N GLN A 587 16.51 5.56 -3.63
CA GLN A 587 16.12 4.15 -3.74
C GLN A 587 15.19 3.69 -2.63
N PHE A 588 15.10 4.45 -1.54
CA PHE A 588 14.29 4.08 -0.37
C PHE A 588 12.91 4.73 -0.43
N GLY A 589 11.91 4.02 0.07
CA GLY A 589 10.58 4.57 0.33
C GLY A 589 10.58 5.56 1.49
N LEU A 590 9.59 6.50 1.52
CA LEU A 590 9.50 7.48 2.61
C LEU A 590 9.38 6.84 3.99
N ALA A 591 8.61 5.75 4.11
CA ALA A 591 8.49 5.00 5.35
C ALA A 591 9.85 4.43 5.82
N GLN A 592 10.65 3.87 4.90
CA GLN A 592 11.98 3.35 5.22
C GLN A 592 12.94 4.47 5.63
N LEU A 593 12.98 5.56 4.88
CA LEU A 593 13.79 6.75 5.24
C LEU A 593 13.43 7.25 6.65
N HIS A 594 12.14 7.29 6.97
CA HIS A 594 11.66 7.72 8.28
C HIS A 594 12.08 6.75 9.40
N GLN A 595 11.95 5.43 9.18
CA GLN A 595 12.41 4.41 10.14
C GLN A 595 13.92 4.49 10.37
N LEU A 596 14.72 4.66 9.30
CA LEU A 596 16.16 4.84 9.39
C LEU A 596 16.51 6.12 10.17
N ARG A 597 15.87 7.25 9.88
CA ARG A 597 16.05 8.48 10.66
C ARG A 597 15.73 8.29 12.13
N GLY A 598 14.71 7.52 12.45
CA GLY A 598 14.31 7.19 13.82
C GLY A 598 15.31 6.32 14.59
N ARG A 599 16.38 5.84 13.95
CA ARG A 599 17.48 5.10 14.64
C ARG A 599 18.47 6.03 15.32
N VAL A 600 18.45 7.32 15.02
CA VAL A 600 19.19 8.39 15.71
C VAL A 600 18.21 9.34 16.41
N GLY A 601 18.70 10.21 17.29
CA GLY A 601 17.85 11.14 18.03
C GLY A 601 17.03 10.49 19.16
N ARG A 602 17.56 9.44 19.77
CA ARG A 602 16.91 8.71 20.88
C ARG A 602 17.29 9.23 22.27
N SER A 603 18.17 10.20 22.32
CA SER A 603 18.62 10.91 23.53
C SER A 603 18.39 12.40 23.39
N SER A 604 18.84 13.20 24.36
CA SER A 604 18.85 14.67 24.31
C SER A 604 19.94 15.24 23.41
N LEU A 605 20.81 14.40 22.83
CA LEU A 605 21.91 14.82 21.98
C LEU A 605 21.39 15.31 20.62
N PRO A 606 21.91 16.44 20.10
CA PRO A 606 21.61 16.89 18.75
C PRO A 606 21.98 15.82 17.72
N SER A 607 21.05 15.43 16.88
CA SER A 607 21.25 14.36 15.91
C SER A 607 20.98 14.80 14.49
N LEU A 608 21.69 14.19 13.55
CA LEU A 608 21.67 14.53 12.13
C LEU A 608 21.32 13.31 11.27
N CYS A 609 20.55 13.55 10.21
CA CYS A 609 20.34 12.60 9.13
C CYS A 609 20.77 13.24 7.81
N ILE A 610 21.73 12.63 7.11
CA ILE A 610 22.20 13.10 5.80
C ILE A 610 21.75 12.09 4.75
N ALA A 611 20.81 12.50 3.92
CA ALA A 611 20.33 11.72 2.80
C ALA A 611 21.10 12.11 1.53
N MET A 612 22.06 11.27 1.13
CA MET A 612 22.87 11.47 -0.07
C MET A 612 22.12 10.89 -1.27
N HIS A 613 21.96 11.70 -2.31
CA HIS A 613 21.26 11.32 -3.52
C HIS A 613 22.11 11.55 -4.76
N ARG A 614 21.74 10.93 -5.88
CA ARG A 614 22.37 11.17 -7.17
C ARG A 614 21.98 12.53 -7.72
N HIS A 615 22.84 13.10 -8.58
CA HIS A 615 22.61 14.39 -9.22
C HIS A 615 21.33 14.38 -10.06
N GLU A 616 21.11 13.33 -10.83
CA GLU A 616 19.92 13.16 -11.66
C GLU A 616 18.81 12.47 -10.86
N LEU A 617 17.82 13.25 -10.44
CA LEU A 617 16.62 12.77 -9.80
C LEU A 617 15.42 12.95 -10.71
N THR A 618 14.55 11.94 -10.73
CA THR A 618 13.18 12.11 -11.29
C THR A 618 12.42 13.14 -10.46
N ASP A 619 11.41 13.78 -11.06
CA ASP A 619 10.55 14.74 -10.32
C ASP A 619 9.91 14.12 -9.08
N SER A 620 9.46 12.86 -9.19
CA SER A 620 8.91 12.10 -8.07
C SER A 620 9.97 11.80 -7.00
N GLY A 621 11.20 11.44 -7.40
CA GLY A 621 12.31 11.21 -6.48
C GLY A 621 12.70 12.50 -5.71
N ARG A 622 12.77 13.62 -6.42
CA ARG A 622 13.03 14.93 -5.83
C ARG A 622 11.94 15.33 -4.83
N ALA A 623 10.67 15.23 -5.21
CA ALA A 623 9.55 15.54 -4.33
C ALA A 623 9.52 14.66 -3.07
N ARG A 624 9.89 13.37 -3.19
CA ARG A 624 9.98 12.43 -2.07
C ARG A 624 11.07 12.82 -1.09
N LEU A 625 12.28 13.08 -1.56
CA LEU A 625 13.40 13.47 -0.70
C LEU A 625 13.16 14.84 -0.05
N GLN A 626 12.54 15.78 -0.78
CA GLN A 626 12.19 17.08 -0.22
C GLN A 626 11.17 16.92 0.92
N ALA A 627 10.09 16.12 0.73
CA ALA A 627 9.14 15.82 1.80
C ALA A 627 9.82 15.21 3.03
N PHE A 628 10.81 14.32 2.82
CA PHE A 628 11.59 13.73 3.92
C PHE A 628 12.43 14.75 4.69
N ALA A 629 12.95 15.78 4.01
CA ALA A 629 13.74 16.83 4.65
C ALA A 629 12.86 17.86 5.38
N ASP A 630 11.66 18.15 4.85
CA ASP A 630 10.79 19.24 5.33
C ASP A 630 10.06 18.90 6.63
N THR A 631 9.77 17.61 6.89
CA THR A 631 9.03 17.20 8.09
C THR A 631 9.68 16.02 8.82
N THR A 632 9.56 16.05 10.14
CA THR A 632 9.91 14.90 11.01
C THR A 632 8.70 14.10 11.44
N ASP A 633 7.49 14.55 11.14
CA ASP A 633 6.23 13.85 11.48
C ASP A 633 6.00 12.67 10.53
N GLY A 634 5.95 11.47 11.10
CA GLY A 634 5.76 10.24 10.33
C GLY A 634 4.38 10.14 9.69
N PHE A 635 3.33 10.74 10.27
CA PHE A 635 1.99 10.76 9.66
C PHE A 635 1.96 11.66 8.43
N GLU A 636 2.60 12.84 8.48
CA GLU A 636 2.73 13.72 7.32
C GLU A 636 3.53 13.03 6.19
N LEU A 637 4.62 12.33 6.56
CA LEU A 637 5.42 11.56 5.59
C LEU A 637 4.62 10.41 4.97
N ALA A 638 3.82 9.69 5.75
CA ALA A 638 2.97 8.63 5.23
C ALA A 638 1.90 9.16 4.26
N GLU A 639 1.31 10.32 4.56
CA GLU A 639 0.38 10.99 3.63
C GLU A 639 1.09 11.52 2.38
N ALA A 640 2.32 12.02 2.50
CA ALA A 640 3.13 12.43 1.35
C ALA A 640 3.50 11.22 0.47
N ASP A 641 3.88 10.08 1.07
CA ASP A 641 4.17 8.84 0.35
C ASP A 641 2.94 8.36 -0.44
N LEU A 642 1.77 8.37 0.20
CA LEU A 642 0.51 8.03 -0.45
C LEU A 642 0.20 8.94 -1.65
N ARG A 643 0.50 10.25 -1.54
CA ARG A 643 0.31 11.21 -2.64
C ARG A 643 1.27 11.00 -3.80
N LEU A 644 2.50 10.56 -3.53
CA LEU A 644 3.57 10.40 -4.53
C LEU A 644 3.57 9.05 -5.24
N ARG A 645 3.01 7.99 -4.62
CA ARG A 645 2.88 6.67 -5.25
C ARG A 645 1.84 6.67 -6.37
N LYS A 646 2.05 5.86 -7.39
CA LYS A 646 1.04 5.57 -8.42
C LYS A 646 -0.07 4.69 -7.83
N GLU A 647 -1.30 4.81 -8.34
CA GLU A 647 -2.48 4.11 -7.81
C GLU A 647 -2.31 2.58 -7.70
N GLY A 648 -1.55 1.95 -8.60
CA GLY A 648 -1.29 0.50 -8.58
C GLY A 648 -0.38 0.02 -7.44
N ASP A 649 0.41 0.91 -6.82
CA ASP A 649 1.40 0.52 -5.81
C ASP A 649 0.87 0.61 -4.37
N VAL A 650 -0.28 1.25 -4.17
CA VAL A 650 -0.80 1.60 -2.82
C VAL A 650 -1.30 0.38 -2.04
N LEU A 651 -1.76 -0.65 -2.72
CA LEU A 651 -2.37 -1.84 -2.13
C LEU A 651 -1.49 -3.10 -2.27
N GLY A 652 -0.18 -2.94 -2.43
CA GLY A 652 0.77 -4.06 -2.46
C GLY A 652 0.78 -4.88 -3.76
N ALA A 653 0.10 -4.42 -4.82
CA ALA A 653 0.04 -5.12 -6.10
C ALA A 653 1.41 -5.28 -6.79
N GLY A 654 2.40 -4.46 -6.44
CA GLY A 654 3.76 -4.53 -6.99
C GLY A 654 4.61 -5.69 -6.46
N GLN A 655 4.31 -6.21 -5.26
CA GLN A 655 5.11 -7.28 -4.65
C GLN A 655 4.52 -8.69 -4.79
N SER A 656 3.21 -8.82 -5.10
CA SER A 656 2.52 -10.13 -5.11
C SER A 656 1.91 -10.53 -6.47
N GLY A 657 2.01 -9.70 -7.52
CA GLY A 657 1.48 -10.05 -8.86
C GLY A 657 -0.04 -10.20 -8.94
N THR A 658 -0.78 -9.89 -7.90
CA THR A 658 -2.26 -9.97 -7.85
C THR A 658 -2.86 -8.59 -8.07
N ALA A 659 -3.67 -8.47 -9.14
CA ALA A 659 -4.42 -7.25 -9.45
C ALA A 659 -5.37 -6.90 -8.29
N THR A 660 -5.33 -5.66 -7.85
CA THR A 660 -6.33 -5.10 -6.91
C THR A 660 -7.73 -5.21 -7.52
N HIS A 661 -8.67 -5.83 -6.81
CA HIS A 661 -10.06 -5.98 -7.27
C HIS A 661 -10.84 -4.64 -7.28
N LEU A 662 -10.30 -3.56 -6.70
CA LEU A 662 -10.90 -2.23 -6.72
C LEU A 662 -10.61 -1.55 -8.06
N ARG A 663 -11.67 -1.31 -8.85
CA ARG A 663 -11.57 -0.78 -10.22
C ARG A 663 -11.85 0.72 -10.31
N PHE A 664 -12.71 1.23 -9.44
CA PHE A 664 -13.18 2.61 -9.41
C PHE A 664 -12.73 3.37 -8.17
N LEU A 665 -12.70 2.69 -7.01
CA LEU A 665 -12.32 3.28 -5.75
C LEU A 665 -10.81 3.53 -5.70
N SER A 666 -10.45 4.79 -5.45
CA SER A 666 -9.08 5.20 -5.16
C SER A 666 -8.95 5.52 -3.67
N VAL A 667 -8.23 4.68 -2.93
CA VAL A 667 -7.99 4.90 -1.50
C VAL A 667 -7.39 6.29 -1.23
N ARG A 668 -6.65 6.84 -2.19
CA ARG A 668 -6.01 8.15 -2.10
C ARG A 668 -6.97 9.33 -2.30
N ARG A 669 -7.90 9.23 -3.26
CA ARG A 669 -8.76 10.36 -3.68
C ARG A 669 -10.14 10.33 -3.04
N ASP A 670 -10.60 9.15 -2.61
CA ASP A 670 -11.99 8.92 -2.26
C ASP A 670 -12.21 8.76 -0.74
N GLU A 671 -11.33 9.38 0.10
CA GLU A 671 -11.43 9.30 1.57
C GLU A 671 -12.83 9.68 2.08
N ALA A 672 -13.41 10.75 1.53
CA ALA A 672 -14.74 11.19 1.93
C ALA A 672 -15.82 10.15 1.60
N LEU A 673 -15.70 9.46 0.44
CA LEU A 673 -16.60 8.38 0.05
C LEU A 673 -16.46 7.17 0.98
N ILE A 674 -15.21 6.78 1.32
CA ILE A 674 -14.93 5.67 2.23
C ILE A 674 -15.51 5.94 3.62
N ARG A 675 -15.31 7.16 4.15
CA ARG A 675 -15.85 7.56 5.45
C ARG A 675 -17.39 7.54 5.46
N ARG A 676 -18.00 8.03 4.40
CA ARG A 676 -19.44 8.00 4.24
C ARG A 676 -19.97 6.57 4.14
N ALA A 677 -19.33 5.75 3.32
CA ALA A 677 -19.68 4.34 3.16
C ALA A 677 -19.59 3.58 4.50
N LYS A 678 -18.58 3.87 5.34
CA LYS A 678 -18.45 3.30 6.69
C LYS A 678 -19.65 3.63 7.56
N GLY A 679 -20.05 4.90 7.66
CA GLY A 679 -21.20 5.31 8.47
C GLY A 679 -22.53 4.68 8.03
N GLU A 680 -22.74 4.60 6.69
CA GLU A 680 -23.93 3.95 6.13
C GLU A 680 -23.91 2.43 6.36
N ALA A 681 -22.75 1.78 6.27
CA ALA A 681 -22.58 0.35 6.52
C ALA A 681 -22.88 -0.01 7.99
N GLU A 682 -22.35 0.76 8.94
CA GLU A 682 -22.61 0.58 10.36
C GLU A 682 -24.11 0.73 10.67
N THR A 683 -24.74 1.79 10.16
CA THR A 683 -26.19 2.04 10.33
C THR A 683 -27.04 0.92 9.72
N LEU A 684 -26.63 0.39 8.55
CA LEU A 684 -27.35 -0.72 7.89
C LEU A 684 -27.30 -1.99 8.75
N LEU A 685 -26.12 -2.37 9.21
CA LEU A 685 -25.91 -3.60 9.99
C LEU A 685 -26.54 -3.54 11.39
N GLU A 686 -26.78 -2.35 11.94
CA GLU A 686 -27.58 -2.19 13.16
C GLU A 686 -29.04 -2.63 12.93
N ARG A 687 -29.60 -2.36 11.74
CA ARG A 687 -30.99 -2.64 11.37
C ARG A 687 -31.21 -4.01 10.75
N ASP A 688 -30.23 -4.49 10.00
CA ASP A 688 -30.27 -5.77 9.29
C ASP A 688 -28.92 -6.52 9.39
N PRO A 689 -28.62 -7.10 10.58
CA PRO A 689 -27.32 -7.72 10.86
C PRO A 689 -26.94 -8.88 9.92
N MET A 690 -27.95 -9.60 9.42
CA MET A 690 -27.77 -10.79 8.56
C MET A 690 -28.00 -10.49 7.08
N LEU A 691 -28.29 -9.23 6.74
CA LEU A 691 -28.60 -8.76 5.38
C LEU A 691 -29.75 -9.53 4.72
N GLU A 692 -30.73 -9.98 5.51
CA GLU A 692 -31.89 -10.75 5.03
C GLU A 692 -32.78 -9.92 4.09
N ARG A 693 -32.86 -8.60 4.34
CA ARG A 693 -33.62 -7.64 3.54
C ARG A 693 -32.86 -7.11 2.33
N HIS A 694 -31.55 -7.44 2.21
CA HIS A 694 -30.66 -6.88 1.21
C HIS A 694 -29.91 -7.99 0.45
N PRO A 695 -30.62 -8.84 -0.32
CA PRO A 695 -30.04 -10.03 -0.96
C PRO A 695 -28.98 -9.71 -2.02
N ASP A 696 -29.07 -8.56 -2.70
CA ASP A 696 -28.08 -8.13 -3.70
C ASP A 696 -26.75 -7.71 -3.04
N LEU A 697 -26.83 -7.01 -1.91
CA LEU A 697 -25.66 -6.69 -1.09
C LEU A 697 -25.01 -7.97 -0.53
N ALA A 698 -25.82 -8.90 0.00
CA ALA A 698 -25.34 -10.20 0.49
C ALA A 698 -24.67 -11.02 -0.62
N ARG A 699 -25.16 -10.92 -1.88
CA ARG A 699 -24.53 -11.55 -3.05
C ARG A 699 -23.19 -10.89 -3.38
N ALA A 700 -23.15 -9.55 -3.41
CA ALA A 700 -21.94 -8.79 -3.69
C ALA A 700 -20.84 -9.07 -2.66
N LEU A 701 -21.20 -9.19 -1.37
CA LEU A 701 -20.28 -9.57 -0.30
C LEU A 701 -19.69 -10.97 -0.50
N ARG A 702 -20.52 -11.95 -0.87
CA ARG A 702 -20.04 -13.32 -1.15
C ARG A 702 -19.07 -13.33 -2.33
N ALA A 703 -19.40 -12.63 -3.41
CA ALA A 703 -18.52 -12.53 -4.58
C ALA A 703 -17.20 -11.81 -4.25
N ALA A 704 -17.26 -10.79 -3.40
CA ALA A 704 -16.08 -10.12 -2.89
C ALA A 704 -15.26 -11.02 -1.95
N SER A 705 -15.90 -11.86 -1.13
CA SER A 705 -15.23 -12.78 -0.20
C SER A 705 -14.43 -13.86 -0.93
N ASP A 706 -14.95 -14.43 -2.00
CA ASP A 706 -14.23 -15.44 -2.80
C ASP A 706 -12.98 -14.87 -3.48
N GLY A 707 -12.90 -13.55 -3.71
CA GLY A 707 -11.75 -12.87 -4.31
C GLY A 707 -10.91 -12.01 -3.34
N GLN A 708 -11.53 -11.44 -2.29
CA GLN A 708 -10.88 -10.49 -1.38
C GLN A 708 -10.38 -11.12 -0.07
N ILE A 709 -10.95 -12.23 0.38
CA ILE A 709 -10.43 -12.96 1.56
C ILE A 709 -9.00 -13.43 1.28
N GLU A 710 -8.69 -13.88 0.08
CA GLU A 710 -7.31 -14.20 -0.31
C GLU A 710 -6.38 -12.98 -0.24
N TRP A 711 -6.87 -11.78 -0.54
CA TRP A 711 -6.07 -10.57 -0.49
C TRP A 711 -5.87 -10.06 0.95
N MET A 712 -6.93 -10.02 1.77
CA MET A 712 -6.83 -9.66 3.19
C MET A 712 -6.03 -10.69 4.02
N GLN A 713 -5.92 -11.93 3.54
CA GLN A 713 -5.09 -12.97 4.15
C GLN A 713 -3.60 -12.86 3.76
N ARG A 714 -3.29 -12.19 2.65
CA ARG A 714 -1.93 -12.04 2.12
C ARG A 714 -1.31 -10.65 2.33
N SER A 715 -2.07 -9.65 2.71
CA SER A 715 -1.61 -8.31 3.10
C SER A 715 -1.51 -8.17 4.62
#